data_c676b3cb085fde344eafd70a1f78c845
#
_entry.id   c676b3cb085fde344eafd70a1f78c845
#
_cell.length_a   1.000
_cell.length_b   1.000
_cell.length_c   1.000
_cell.angle_alpha   90.00
_cell.angle_beta   90.00
_cell.angle_gamma   90.00
#
_symmetry.space_group_name_H-M   'P 1'
#
loop_
_entity.id
_entity.type
_entity.pdbx_description
1 polymer ?
#
loop_
_entity_poly.entity_id
_entity_poly.type
_entity_poly.pdbx_seq_one_letter_code
_entity_poly.pdbx_strand_id
1 'polypeptide(L)'
;MTNTILTAVWPFASAVLVSIAELILSRTKKFGEPQVSKLKLPKFLRQISQKDKAGNSALSFLIIWTAAVLQFLFSMACIHLVQRYAFTLPGTGKEPVSHLFFAVGSMVSGICILYLLRSRKRTAAKAAVIIAVLLYVLIAAELFLFNFNCFKTDAYWTTVMGKELVTDIDYDAENEDGPIEYMGDSVKIKEDCDLLVPDVPDGFYSVTVRFGGAPKVPGKRFRLKLSVEDENSEYMYRTADVRQVTGLMDATLFMKPYGEISSVMLSFDGLEQDVRVDSVTVSDCNVYNAMFVRYLTVFFIAAAVSWILCLKLYNIEYDPSNKIHAILLTLVFVLSSGITYLFYYHEDIKFEKYPLEDTSAVLDIYELAFDSSMKKIPYLDVPVEEELKEMDNPYDASERDAKSLNYRWDYAYKDGKYYCYFGMAPVYVFYYPINLISHRIPNYSAASSIIGTIAVVAVILAFMAAVNKFVPRKNLLAYLLMIPTVAAASLIYINMIHSEKYYIACGCALAGMGLSLFFGFSAVSAKKTAGRLILFFLSGLSLAICAGSRPSEAVCAAVMLPMFFTVLFDRKRKLKIRIFEAAVFIVPVIAGIVLMLMHNYARFGSFTDFGENYQLTVSDIHSLKVTPEMLPSAIFYYFLMPLNALETFPFFEARGIIANTYEIYRNIEPSFGLLNLPFILLGAVFTPGGFMKAKGKITKSEAVTYNGFVSITLLCALFLAWFNFSRAGVCIRYISDFAWLLSICFGVILLRRIMRKSGRKTVYGILCAACILTIVMVFFMVICNEGGNLPRMYPTLLERCEDFFIFWH
;
A
#
# COMPACT_ATOMS: atom_id res chain seq x y z
N MET A 1 34.12 -18.83 -24.56
CA MET A 1 33.90 -17.80 -25.61
C MET A 1 33.06 -18.28 -26.78
N THR A 2 33.37 -19.43 -27.45
CA THR A 2 32.56 -19.95 -28.57
C THR A 2 31.16 -20.35 -28.16
N ASN A 3 30.97 -20.98 -27.01
CA ASN A 3 29.62 -21.39 -26.50
C ASN A 3 28.78 -20.18 -26.12
N THR A 4 29.36 -19.16 -25.51
CA THR A 4 28.63 -17.92 -25.07
C THR A 4 28.17 -17.11 -26.29
N ILE A 5 29.01 -17.02 -27.35
CA ILE A 5 28.64 -16.35 -28.59
C ILE A 5 27.57 -17.14 -29.36
N LEU A 6 27.67 -18.47 -29.41
CA LEU A 6 26.64 -19.33 -29.99
C LEU A 6 25.33 -19.23 -29.24
N THR A 7 25.39 -19.20 -27.90
CA THR A 7 24.20 -19.02 -27.03
C THR A 7 23.52 -17.68 -27.22
N ALA A 8 24.26 -16.61 -27.39
CA ALA A 8 23.70 -15.27 -27.63
C ALA A 8 23.23 -15.05 -29.09
N VAL A 9 23.90 -15.65 -30.08
CA VAL A 9 23.59 -15.45 -31.50
C VAL A 9 22.54 -16.42 -32.03
N TRP A 10 22.47 -17.62 -31.51
CA TRP A 10 21.52 -18.66 -32.00
C TRP A 10 20.04 -18.25 -31.86
N PRO A 11 19.56 -17.69 -30.74
CA PRO A 11 18.19 -17.21 -30.64
C PRO A 11 17.88 -16.11 -31.66
N PHE A 12 18.85 -15.22 -31.92
CA PHE A 12 18.71 -14.15 -32.90
C PHE A 12 18.66 -14.73 -34.33
N ALA A 13 19.53 -15.67 -34.64
CA ALA A 13 19.55 -16.35 -35.93
C ALA A 13 18.24 -17.16 -36.15
N SER A 14 17.76 -17.87 -35.15
CA SER A 14 16.48 -18.61 -35.23
C SER A 14 15.30 -17.67 -35.43
N ALA A 15 15.33 -16.48 -34.78
CA ALA A 15 14.33 -15.44 -34.96
C ALA A 15 14.27 -14.92 -36.40
N VAL A 16 15.43 -14.63 -36.96
CA VAL A 16 15.55 -14.17 -38.35
C VAL A 16 15.08 -15.27 -39.32
N LEU A 17 15.47 -16.53 -39.09
CA LEU A 17 15.04 -17.66 -39.91
C LEU A 17 13.52 -17.88 -39.86
N VAL A 18 12.91 -17.81 -38.69
CA VAL A 18 11.45 -17.94 -38.52
C VAL A 18 10.74 -16.77 -39.20
N SER A 19 11.23 -15.54 -39.04
CA SER A 19 10.68 -14.35 -39.72
C SER A 19 10.80 -14.43 -41.24
N ILE A 20 11.90 -14.98 -41.77
CA ILE A 20 12.11 -15.24 -43.20
C ILE A 20 11.15 -16.33 -43.67
N ALA A 21 11.03 -17.45 -42.97
CA ALA A 21 10.10 -18.54 -43.29
C ALA A 21 8.65 -18.05 -43.35
N GLU A 22 8.23 -17.25 -42.39
CA GLU A 22 6.90 -16.63 -42.35
C GLU A 22 6.70 -15.62 -43.48
N LEU A 23 7.73 -14.83 -43.83
CA LEU A 23 7.68 -13.92 -45.00
C LEU A 23 7.50 -14.71 -46.31
N ILE A 24 8.18 -15.84 -46.45
CA ILE A 24 8.05 -16.75 -47.63
C ILE A 24 6.65 -17.36 -47.68
N LEU A 25 6.15 -17.87 -46.54
CA LEU A 25 4.79 -18.42 -46.41
C LEU A 25 3.69 -17.37 -46.67
N SER A 26 3.90 -16.11 -46.28
CA SER A 26 2.98 -15.01 -46.53
C SER A 26 2.85 -14.64 -48.01
N ARG A 27 3.92 -14.85 -48.80
CA ARG A 27 3.92 -14.61 -50.24
C ARG A 27 3.22 -15.71 -51.04
N THR A 28 3.02 -16.89 -50.46
CA THR A 28 2.22 -17.93 -51.10
C THR A 28 0.74 -17.59 -50.98
N LYS A 29 0.03 -17.47 -52.11
CA LYS A 29 -1.39 -17.10 -52.24
C LYS A 29 -2.39 -17.99 -51.49
N LYS A 30 -1.96 -19.01 -50.76
CA LYS A 30 -2.79 -19.95 -50.00
C LYS A 30 -3.33 -19.42 -48.64
N PHE A 31 -2.75 -18.38 -48.09
CA PHE A 31 -3.28 -17.76 -46.87
C PHE A 31 -4.20 -16.59 -47.29
N GLY A 32 -5.42 -16.91 -47.64
CA GLY A 32 -6.48 -15.93 -47.89
C GLY A 32 -6.80 -15.10 -46.66
N GLU A 33 -7.36 -13.90 -46.89
CA GLU A 33 -7.88 -13.07 -45.79
C GLU A 33 -8.76 -13.91 -44.86
N PRO A 34 -8.60 -13.90 -43.55
CA PRO A 34 -9.51 -14.62 -42.68
C PRO A 34 -10.90 -14.04 -42.89
N GLN A 35 -11.81 -14.87 -43.42
CA GLN A 35 -13.23 -14.51 -43.56
C GLN A 35 -13.83 -14.46 -42.14
N VAL A 36 -13.66 -13.35 -41.49
CA VAL A 36 -14.23 -13.05 -40.15
C VAL A 36 -15.76 -13.13 -40.14
N SER A 37 -16.38 -13.08 -41.35
CA SER A 37 -17.82 -13.20 -41.53
C SER A 37 -18.40 -14.58 -41.15
N LYS A 38 -17.58 -15.63 -41.02
CA LYS A 38 -18.04 -17.00 -40.74
C LYS A 38 -17.91 -17.42 -39.28
N LEU A 39 -17.23 -16.61 -38.44
CA LEU A 39 -17.16 -16.88 -36.99
C LEU A 39 -18.46 -16.46 -36.27
N LYS A 40 -19.13 -17.42 -35.60
CA LYS A 40 -20.26 -17.13 -34.71
C LYS A 40 -19.76 -16.41 -33.45
N LEU A 41 -19.54 -15.10 -33.57
CA LEU A 41 -19.12 -14.24 -32.46
C LEU A 41 -20.29 -14.00 -31.51
N PRO A 42 -20.02 -13.94 -30.15
CA PRO A 42 -21.01 -13.54 -29.18
C PRO A 42 -21.67 -12.21 -29.49
N LYS A 43 -22.96 -12.08 -29.18
CA LYS A 43 -23.79 -10.89 -29.53
C LYS A 43 -23.14 -9.54 -29.16
N PHE A 44 -22.40 -9.50 -28.07
CA PHE A 44 -21.73 -8.29 -27.58
C PHE A 44 -20.57 -7.83 -28.49
N LEU A 45 -19.78 -8.76 -29.04
CA LEU A 45 -18.74 -8.46 -30.02
C LEU A 45 -19.29 -8.03 -31.36
N ARG A 46 -20.49 -8.52 -31.74
CA ARG A 46 -21.23 -8.05 -32.92
C ARG A 46 -21.71 -6.61 -32.81
N GLN A 47 -22.16 -6.19 -31.63
CA GLN A 47 -22.59 -4.80 -31.39
C GLN A 47 -21.42 -3.80 -31.45
N ILE A 48 -20.22 -4.21 -31.04
CA ILE A 48 -18.99 -3.38 -31.18
C ILE A 48 -18.62 -3.25 -32.67
N SER A 49 -18.81 -4.33 -33.45
CA SER A 49 -18.51 -4.38 -34.89
C SER A 49 -19.45 -3.53 -35.75
N GLN A 50 -20.72 -3.37 -35.37
CA GLN A 50 -21.74 -2.69 -36.19
C GLN A 50 -21.74 -1.17 -36.06
N LYS A 51 -21.16 -0.60 -35.00
CA LYS A 51 -21.26 0.84 -34.70
C LYS A 51 -20.19 1.73 -35.33
N ASP A 52 -19.17 1.15 -35.99
CA ASP A 52 -18.04 1.97 -36.46
C ASP A 52 -17.43 1.40 -37.76
N LYS A 53 -17.33 2.20 -38.82
CA LYS A 53 -16.45 1.90 -39.96
C LYS A 53 -14.98 1.69 -39.55
N ALA A 54 -14.62 2.09 -38.29
CA ALA A 54 -13.39 1.77 -37.59
C ALA A 54 -13.41 0.43 -36.84
N GLY A 55 -14.57 -0.19 -36.63
CA GLY A 55 -14.80 -1.39 -35.82
C GLY A 55 -14.09 -2.65 -36.28
N ASN A 56 -13.88 -2.78 -37.58
CA ASN A 56 -13.10 -3.90 -38.13
C ASN A 56 -11.63 -3.89 -37.71
N SER A 57 -11.08 -2.71 -37.34
CA SER A 57 -9.69 -2.59 -36.88
C SER A 57 -9.52 -2.97 -35.40
N ALA A 58 -10.50 -2.66 -34.56
CA ALA A 58 -10.51 -3.02 -33.17
C ALA A 58 -10.69 -4.54 -32.95
N LEU A 59 -11.59 -5.15 -33.69
CA LEU A 59 -11.82 -6.60 -33.64
C LEU A 59 -10.61 -7.38 -34.16
N SER A 60 -10.04 -6.97 -35.28
CA SER A 60 -8.84 -7.59 -35.83
C SER A 60 -7.66 -7.45 -34.88
N PHE A 61 -7.51 -6.28 -34.21
CA PHE A 61 -6.53 -6.03 -33.20
C PHE A 61 -6.74 -6.92 -31.96
N LEU A 62 -7.96 -7.05 -31.48
CA LEU A 62 -8.32 -7.91 -30.35
C LEU A 62 -8.00 -9.39 -30.65
N ILE A 63 -8.34 -9.90 -31.84
CA ILE A 63 -8.06 -11.27 -32.24
C ILE A 63 -6.57 -11.54 -32.30
N ILE A 64 -5.76 -10.59 -32.79
CA ILE A 64 -4.30 -10.74 -32.87
C ILE A 64 -3.68 -10.71 -31.49
N TRP A 65 -4.15 -9.78 -30.67
CA TRP A 65 -3.71 -9.73 -29.29
C TRP A 65 -4.04 -10.99 -28.51
N THR A 66 -5.25 -11.50 -28.68
CA THR A 66 -5.66 -12.76 -28.05
C THR A 66 -4.81 -13.93 -28.57
N ALA A 67 -4.54 -13.98 -29.87
CA ALA A 67 -3.66 -14.99 -30.45
C ALA A 67 -2.21 -14.84 -29.95
N ALA A 68 -1.68 -13.63 -29.85
CA ALA A 68 -0.35 -13.36 -29.32
C ALA A 68 -0.22 -13.76 -27.84
N VAL A 69 -1.23 -13.45 -27.04
CA VAL A 69 -1.29 -13.85 -25.61
C VAL A 69 -1.39 -15.38 -25.47
N LEU A 70 -2.25 -16.03 -26.24
CA LEU A 70 -2.37 -17.50 -26.22
C LEU A 70 -1.08 -18.19 -26.68
N GLN A 71 -0.43 -17.66 -27.70
CA GLN A 71 0.84 -18.19 -28.18
C GLN A 71 1.95 -17.98 -27.16
N PHE A 72 1.99 -16.84 -26.49
CA PHE A 72 2.89 -16.56 -25.39
C PHE A 72 2.68 -17.54 -24.21
N LEU A 73 1.41 -17.70 -23.77
CA LEU A 73 1.06 -18.63 -22.69
C LEU A 73 1.39 -20.09 -23.04
N PHE A 74 1.11 -20.51 -24.29
CA PHE A 74 1.48 -21.83 -24.78
C PHE A 74 3.00 -22.04 -24.78
N SER A 75 3.74 -21.05 -25.22
CA SER A 75 5.19 -21.08 -25.23
C SER A 75 5.77 -21.16 -23.82
N MET A 76 5.14 -20.46 -22.86
CA MET A 76 5.51 -20.53 -21.45
C MET A 76 5.21 -21.90 -20.83
N ALA A 77 4.08 -22.50 -21.18
CA ALA A 77 3.77 -23.86 -20.77
C ALA A 77 4.80 -24.86 -21.32
N CYS A 78 5.21 -24.72 -22.59
CA CYS A 78 6.27 -25.52 -23.19
C CYS A 78 7.61 -25.33 -22.47
N ILE A 79 7.98 -24.08 -22.11
CA ILE A 79 9.18 -23.77 -21.35
C ILE A 79 9.15 -24.43 -19.97
N HIS A 80 8.03 -24.30 -19.26
CA HIS A 80 7.87 -24.91 -17.94
C HIS A 80 7.98 -26.44 -18.02
N LEU A 81 7.40 -27.06 -19.03
CA LEU A 81 7.53 -28.49 -19.27
C LEU A 81 8.96 -28.89 -19.61
N VAL A 82 9.67 -28.12 -20.45
CA VAL A 82 11.08 -28.37 -20.79
C VAL A 82 11.98 -28.20 -19.55
N GLN A 83 11.75 -27.19 -18.71
CA GLN A 83 12.48 -27.02 -17.44
C GLN A 83 12.26 -28.19 -16.49
N ARG A 84 11.07 -28.78 -16.48
CA ARG A 84 10.72 -29.90 -15.57
C ARG A 84 11.25 -31.24 -16.03
N TYR A 85 11.43 -31.44 -17.34
CA TYR A 85 11.69 -32.76 -17.92
C TYR A 85 12.96 -32.87 -18.77
N ALA A 86 13.63 -31.78 -19.10
CA ALA A 86 14.80 -31.81 -19.96
C ALA A 86 15.97 -30.99 -19.37
N PHE A 87 17.02 -31.73 -18.98
CA PHE A 87 18.42 -31.34 -18.85
C PHE A 87 18.82 -30.37 -17.74
N THR A 88 19.39 -30.92 -16.71
CA THR A 88 20.40 -30.30 -15.86
C THR A 88 21.75 -30.31 -16.59
N LEU A 89 22.18 -29.15 -17.10
CA LEU A 89 23.58 -28.96 -17.48
C LEU A 89 24.37 -28.59 -16.21
N PRO A 90 25.55 -29.20 -15.99
CA PRO A 90 26.37 -28.85 -14.84
C PRO A 90 26.84 -27.40 -14.97
N GLY A 91 26.46 -26.57 -14.02
CA GLY A 91 26.92 -25.18 -13.88
C GLY A 91 25.85 -24.11 -13.89
N THR A 92 24.82 -24.18 -14.69
CA THR A 92 23.85 -23.09 -14.81
C THR A 92 22.44 -23.50 -15.21
N GLY A 93 21.96 -24.67 -14.98
CA GLY A 93 20.59 -25.21 -15.18
C GLY A 93 19.50 -24.46 -15.97
N LYS A 94 19.74 -23.20 -16.35
CA LYS A 94 18.75 -22.29 -16.95
C LYS A 94 19.09 -21.81 -18.38
N GLU A 95 20.24 -22.11 -18.95
CA GLU A 95 20.64 -21.67 -20.29
C GLU A 95 19.70 -22.10 -21.44
N PRO A 96 19.17 -23.33 -21.48
CA PRO A 96 18.24 -23.75 -22.52
C PRO A 96 16.93 -22.96 -22.51
N VAL A 97 16.55 -22.43 -21.36
CA VAL A 97 15.31 -21.66 -21.15
C VAL A 97 15.40 -20.29 -21.79
N SER A 98 16.57 -19.63 -21.69
CA SER A 98 16.79 -18.35 -22.31
C SER A 98 16.70 -18.43 -23.84
N HIS A 99 17.20 -19.52 -24.44
CA HIS A 99 17.11 -19.75 -25.85
C HIS A 99 15.70 -19.93 -26.36
N LEU A 100 14.89 -20.69 -25.64
CA LEU A 100 13.51 -20.91 -25.99
C LEU A 100 12.67 -19.63 -25.85
N PHE A 101 12.91 -18.82 -24.82
CA PHE A 101 12.30 -17.51 -24.64
C PHE A 101 12.61 -16.56 -25.79
N PHE A 102 13.84 -16.52 -26.24
CA PHE A 102 14.26 -15.68 -27.35
C PHE A 102 13.63 -16.14 -28.65
N ALA A 103 13.58 -17.44 -28.90
CA ALA A 103 12.94 -18.02 -30.06
C ALA A 103 11.44 -17.71 -30.12
N VAL A 104 10.77 -17.76 -28.97
CA VAL A 104 9.35 -17.46 -28.85
C VAL A 104 9.05 -15.96 -28.97
N GLY A 105 9.82 -15.11 -28.31
CA GLY A 105 9.71 -13.66 -28.45
C GLY A 105 9.91 -13.21 -29.90
N SER A 106 10.82 -13.86 -30.63
CA SER A 106 11.08 -13.62 -32.03
C SER A 106 9.93 -14.11 -32.92
N MET A 107 9.35 -15.26 -32.64
CA MET A 107 8.21 -15.79 -33.37
C MET A 107 6.97 -14.89 -33.22
N VAL A 108 6.71 -14.39 -32.02
CA VAL A 108 5.65 -13.40 -31.75
C VAL A 108 5.93 -12.08 -32.45
N SER A 109 7.17 -11.61 -32.40
CA SER A 109 7.58 -10.39 -33.12
C SER A 109 7.47 -10.54 -34.62
N GLY A 110 7.84 -11.71 -35.18
CA GLY A 110 7.70 -12.06 -36.59
C GLY A 110 6.23 -12.05 -37.04
N ILE A 111 5.35 -12.69 -36.27
CA ILE A 111 3.89 -12.69 -36.53
C ILE A 111 3.33 -11.27 -36.52
N CYS A 112 3.73 -10.46 -35.55
CA CYS A 112 3.32 -9.07 -35.46
C CYS A 112 3.79 -8.25 -36.65
N ILE A 113 5.06 -8.41 -37.06
CA ILE A 113 5.66 -7.72 -38.22
C ILE A 113 4.94 -8.13 -39.51
N LEU A 114 4.64 -9.42 -39.71
CA LEU A 114 3.93 -9.91 -40.89
C LEU A 114 2.50 -9.37 -40.97
N TYR A 115 1.83 -9.29 -39.87
CA TYR A 115 0.51 -8.68 -39.80
C TYR A 115 0.54 -7.19 -40.15
N LEU A 116 1.59 -6.48 -39.74
CA LEU A 116 1.84 -5.09 -40.09
C LEU A 116 2.03 -4.85 -41.57
N LEU A 117 2.82 -5.69 -42.22
CA LEU A 117 3.07 -5.63 -43.64
C LEU A 117 1.81 -5.93 -44.46
N ARG A 118 0.88 -6.70 -43.89
CA ARG A 118 -0.40 -7.09 -44.53
C ARG A 118 -1.57 -6.15 -44.25
N SER A 119 -1.51 -5.39 -43.14
CA SER A 119 -2.59 -4.49 -42.70
C SER A 119 -2.57 -3.18 -43.52
N ARG A 120 -3.67 -2.90 -44.24
CA ARG A 120 -3.88 -1.60 -44.91
C ARG A 120 -4.12 -0.45 -43.93
N LYS A 121 -4.35 -0.71 -42.65
CA LYS A 121 -4.68 0.31 -41.62
C LYS A 121 -3.50 0.64 -40.71
N ARG A 122 -2.84 1.78 -41.01
CA ARG A 122 -1.57 2.25 -40.41
C ARG A 122 -1.56 2.40 -38.88
N THR A 123 -2.67 2.63 -38.19
CA THR A 123 -2.70 2.93 -36.75
C THR A 123 -2.64 1.69 -35.87
N ALA A 124 -3.43 0.67 -36.13
CA ALA A 124 -3.38 -0.61 -35.39
C ALA A 124 -2.07 -1.34 -35.66
N ALA A 125 -1.57 -1.21 -36.87
CA ALA A 125 -0.29 -1.71 -37.31
C ALA A 125 0.89 -1.11 -36.51
N LYS A 126 0.95 0.20 -36.39
CA LYS A 126 1.98 0.89 -35.57
C LYS A 126 1.96 0.47 -34.11
N ALA A 127 0.80 0.29 -33.53
CA ALA A 127 0.68 -0.13 -32.14
C ALA A 127 1.18 -1.57 -31.92
N ALA A 128 0.85 -2.49 -32.83
CA ALA A 128 1.34 -3.86 -32.75
C ALA A 128 2.87 -3.95 -32.89
N VAL A 129 3.49 -3.09 -33.77
CA VAL A 129 4.98 -3.01 -33.84
C VAL A 129 5.55 -2.49 -32.52
N ILE A 130 5.02 -1.38 -32.00
CA ILE A 130 5.52 -0.81 -30.74
C ILE A 130 5.48 -1.85 -29.63
N ILE A 131 4.38 -2.61 -29.54
CA ILE A 131 4.21 -3.65 -28.51
C ILE A 131 5.20 -4.81 -28.73
N ALA A 132 5.33 -5.28 -29.99
CA ALA A 132 6.24 -6.36 -30.31
C ALA A 132 7.71 -5.95 -30.07
N VAL A 133 8.08 -4.72 -30.44
CA VAL A 133 9.44 -4.17 -30.19
C VAL A 133 9.66 -3.99 -28.69
N LEU A 134 8.71 -3.43 -27.95
CA LEU A 134 8.81 -3.31 -26.51
C LEU A 134 8.94 -4.67 -25.84
N LEU A 135 8.11 -5.64 -26.22
CA LEU A 135 8.18 -6.99 -25.67
C LEU A 135 9.56 -7.61 -25.92
N TYR A 136 10.07 -7.48 -27.16
CA TYR A 136 11.38 -7.98 -27.52
C TYR A 136 12.51 -7.29 -26.76
N VAL A 137 12.48 -5.96 -26.67
CA VAL A 137 13.48 -5.18 -25.92
C VAL A 137 13.45 -5.53 -24.44
N LEU A 138 12.27 -5.70 -23.86
CA LEU A 138 12.14 -6.06 -22.45
C LEU A 138 12.62 -7.49 -22.16
N ILE A 139 12.31 -8.44 -23.05
CA ILE A 139 12.85 -9.81 -22.93
C ILE A 139 14.37 -9.77 -23.05
N ALA A 140 14.91 -9.05 -24.02
CA ALA A 140 16.35 -8.92 -24.19
C ALA A 140 17.01 -8.21 -22.99
N ALA A 141 16.39 -7.20 -22.45
CA ALA A 141 16.87 -6.50 -21.26
C ALA A 141 16.93 -7.45 -20.05
N GLU A 142 15.86 -8.19 -19.79
CA GLU A 142 15.84 -9.15 -18.67
C GLU A 142 16.86 -10.26 -18.84
N LEU A 143 16.94 -10.87 -20.03
CA LEU A 143 17.83 -12.01 -20.25
C LEU A 143 19.31 -11.63 -20.25
N PHE A 144 19.63 -10.45 -20.76
CA PHE A 144 21.02 -10.05 -20.99
C PHE A 144 21.46 -8.84 -20.19
N LEU A 145 20.64 -7.78 -20.12
CA LEU A 145 21.04 -6.54 -19.45
C LEU A 145 20.98 -6.70 -17.92
N PHE A 146 19.90 -7.24 -17.39
CA PHE A 146 19.72 -7.42 -15.94
C PHE A 146 20.50 -8.60 -15.39
N ASN A 147 20.89 -9.54 -16.24
CA ASN A 147 21.75 -10.67 -15.90
C ASN A 147 23.16 -10.51 -16.48
N PHE A 148 23.60 -9.28 -16.77
CA PHE A 148 24.90 -9.07 -17.43
C PHE A 148 26.07 -9.66 -16.64
N ASN A 149 26.04 -9.53 -15.33
CA ASN A 149 27.08 -10.04 -14.44
C ASN A 149 27.13 -11.58 -14.35
N CYS A 150 26.08 -12.29 -14.79
CA CYS A 150 26.08 -13.75 -14.87
C CYS A 150 26.92 -14.30 -16.06
N PHE A 151 27.28 -13.43 -17.02
CA PHE A 151 28.00 -13.81 -18.24
C PHE A 151 29.48 -13.49 -18.19
N LYS A 152 30.04 -13.22 -17.02
CA LYS A 152 31.50 -13.06 -16.87
C LYS A 152 32.19 -14.37 -17.22
N THR A 153 33.21 -14.28 -18.12
CA THR A 153 33.98 -15.45 -18.58
C THR A 153 35.05 -15.89 -17.59
N ASP A 154 35.47 -14.99 -16.71
CA ASP A 154 36.57 -15.17 -15.77
C ASP A 154 36.06 -14.97 -14.33
N ALA A 155 34.91 -15.61 -14.00
CA ALA A 155 34.29 -15.52 -12.67
C ALA A 155 35.23 -16.11 -11.61
N TYR A 156 35.45 -15.33 -10.57
CA TYR A 156 36.18 -15.78 -9.39
C TYR A 156 35.23 -16.35 -8.36
N TRP A 157 35.61 -17.48 -7.76
CA TRP A 157 34.83 -18.18 -6.77
C TRP A 157 35.71 -18.53 -5.59
N THR A 158 35.34 -18.15 -4.39
CA THR A 158 35.97 -18.61 -3.15
C THR A 158 34.94 -19.37 -2.36
N THR A 159 35.30 -20.56 -1.86
CA THR A 159 34.44 -21.36 -1.00
C THR A 159 35.05 -21.42 0.39
N VAL A 160 34.29 -20.93 1.38
CA VAL A 160 34.61 -21.00 2.79
C VAL A 160 33.84 -22.18 3.36
N MET A 161 34.54 -23.11 3.99
CA MET A 161 33.88 -24.26 4.63
C MET A 161 33.18 -23.85 5.92
N GLY A 162 32.11 -24.56 6.31
CA GLY A 162 31.35 -24.20 7.50
C GLY A 162 32.20 -24.10 8.77
N LYS A 163 33.26 -24.93 8.88
CA LYS A 163 34.22 -24.88 9.99
C LYS A 163 35.06 -23.60 10.07
N GLU A 164 35.14 -22.83 9.00
CA GLU A 164 35.95 -21.61 8.89
C GLU A 164 35.12 -20.37 9.24
N LEU A 165 33.79 -20.53 9.36
CA LEU A 165 32.90 -19.45 9.79
C LEU A 165 33.07 -19.18 11.28
N VAL A 166 33.15 -17.93 11.68
CA VAL A 166 33.45 -17.52 13.06
C VAL A 166 32.24 -16.72 13.61
N THR A 167 31.93 -16.89 14.87
CA THR A 167 30.93 -16.05 15.54
C THR A 167 31.47 -14.65 15.81
N ASP A 168 30.66 -13.61 15.62
CA ASP A 168 31.05 -12.22 15.90
C ASP A 168 31.25 -11.92 17.40
N ILE A 169 30.71 -12.78 18.26
CA ILE A 169 30.90 -12.70 19.73
C ILE A 169 31.97 -13.70 20.12
N ASP A 170 32.97 -13.23 20.87
CA ASP A 170 33.95 -14.08 21.54
C ASP A 170 33.22 -14.98 22.55
N TYR A 171 32.62 -16.05 22.06
CA TYR A 171 32.20 -17.16 22.93
C TYR A 171 33.46 -17.94 23.26
N ASP A 172 33.77 -18.00 24.56
CA ASP A 172 34.80 -18.94 25.08
C ASP A 172 34.53 -20.33 24.48
N ALA A 173 35.42 -20.81 23.62
CA ALA A 173 35.32 -22.07 22.88
C ALA A 173 35.22 -23.32 23.77
N GLU A 174 35.20 -23.14 25.08
CA GLU A 174 35.11 -24.22 26.09
C GLU A 174 33.69 -24.50 26.59
N ASN A 175 32.67 -23.71 26.16
CA ASN A 175 31.28 -23.95 26.53
C ASN A 175 30.58 -24.82 25.47
N GLU A 176 30.31 -26.08 25.81
CA GLU A 176 29.52 -27.05 24.98
C GLU A 176 28.08 -26.56 24.64
N ASP A 177 27.59 -25.50 25.26
CA ASP A 177 26.24 -24.92 25.12
C ASP A 177 26.19 -23.65 24.24
N GLY A 178 27.18 -23.39 23.37
CA GLY A 178 27.18 -22.26 22.46
C GLY A 178 26.14 -22.35 21.32
N PRO A 179 25.82 -21.22 20.65
CA PRO A 179 24.84 -21.16 19.55
C PRO A 179 25.25 -21.98 18.32
N ILE A 180 26.52 -22.36 18.22
CA ILE A 180 27.07 -23.16 17.11
C ILE A 180 27.81 -24.40 17.61
N GLU A 181 27.88 -25.41 16.73
CA GLU A 181 28.63 -26.66 16.96
C GLU A 181 29.37 -27.04 15.67
N TYR A 182 30.69 -27.17 15.73
CA TYR A 182 31.48 -27.57 14.57
C TYR A 182 31.40 -29.08 14.35
N MET A 183 31.06 -29.51 13.13
CA MET A 183 30.84 -30.88 12.73
C MET A 183 31.72 -31.26 11.49
N GLY A 184 32.98 -31.57 11.71
CA GLY A 184 33.93 -31.82 10.63
C GLY A 184 34.18 -30.57 9.80
N ASP A 185 33.78 -30.59 8.50
CA ASP A 185 33.95 -29.45 7.60
C ASP A 185 32.73 -28.49 7.62
N SER A 186 31.70 -28.77 8.44
CA SER A 186 30.46 -27.98 8.51
C SER A 186 30.25 -27.38 9.89
N VAL A 187 29.40 -26.39 9.99
CA VAL A 187 28.92 -25.81 11.26
C VAL A 187 27.42 -26.05 11.42
N LYS A 188 27.02 -26.43 12.61
CA LYS A 188 25.63 -26.58 13.02
C LYS A 188 25.23 -25.42 13.87
N ILE A 189 24.16 -24.76 13.50
CA ILE A 189 23.60 -23.59 14.18
C ILE A 189 22.38 -24.05 14.96
N LYS A 190 22.39 -23.80 16.26
CA LYS A 190 21.34 -24.23 17.22
C LYS A 190 20.39 -23.11 17.57
N GLU A 191 20.90 -21.87 17.64
CA GLU A 191 20.16 -20.67 18.02
C GLU A 191 20.50 -19.51 17.07
N ASP A 192 19.70 -18.47 17.12
CA ASP A 192 19.92 -17.26 16.33
C ASP A 192 21.32 -16.70 16.59
N CYS A 193 22.12 -16.50 15.56
CA CYS A 193 23.48 -16.03 15.67
C CYS A 193 23.97 -15.32 14.40
N ASP A 194 25.05 -14.56 14.56
CA ASP A 194 25.80 -13.91 13.51
C ASP A 194 27.11 -14.64 13.25
N LEU A 195 27.38 -14.94 11.97
CA LEU A 195 28.61 -15.62 11.52
C LEU A 195 29.37 -14.72 10.58
N LEU A 196 30.65 -14.50 10.87
CA LEU A 196 31.58 -13.82 9.97
C LEU A 196 32.08 -14.77 8.88
N VAL A 197 32.12 -14.29 7.65
CA VAL A 197 32.68 -15.01 6.50
C VAL A 197 34.10 -14.47 6.30
N PRO A 198 35.15 -15.24 6.60
CA PRO A 198 36.52 -14.78 6.46
C PRO A 198 36.97 -14.69 5.01
N ASP A 199 38.03 -13.94 4.75
CA ASP A 199 38.77 -13.89 3.48
C ASP A 199 37.91 -13.58 2.25
N VAL A 200 36.96 -12.66 2.41
CA VAL A 200 36.11 -12.23 1.29
C VAL A 200 36.86 -11.23 0.40
N PRO A 201 37.04 -11.56 -0.90
CA PRO A 201 37.77 -10.65 -1.82
C PRO A 201 36.90 -9.45 -2.20
N ASP A 202 37.54 -8.33 -2.51
CA ASP A 202 36.87 -7.14 -3.02
C ASP A 202 36.12 -7.41 -4.33
N GLY A 203 35.05 -6.68 -4.53
CA GLY A 203 34.32 -6.69 -5.80
C GLY A 203 33.43 -7.93 -6.03
N PHE A 204 33.05 -8.69 -5.02
CA PHE A 204 32.12 -9.78 -5.20
C PHE A 204 30.64 -9.29 -5.13
N TYR A 205 29.73 -10.08 -5.74
CA TYR A 205 28.31 -9.72 -5.88
C TYR A 205 27.35 -10.71 -5.27
N SER A 206 27.75 -11.94 -5.01
CA SER A 206 26.85 -12.97 -4.48
C SER A 206 27.51 -13.86 -3.45
N VAL A 207 26.71 -14.23 -2.46
CA VAL A 207 27.07 -15.18 -1.41
C VAL A 207 26.05 -16.32 -1.46
N THR A 208 26.49 -17.54 -1.72
CA THR A 208 25.64 -18.74 -1.73
C THR A 208 25.94 -19.59 -0.53
N VAL A 209 24.98 -19.75 0.35
CA VAL A 209 25.04 -20.61 1.52
C VAL A 209 24.49 -21.98 1.17
N ARG A 210 25.30 -23.02 1.34
CA ARG A 210 24.93 -24.41 1.13
C ARG A 210 24.58 -25.07 2.46
N PHE A 211 23.34 -25.56 2.54
CA PHE A 211 22.85 -26.24 3.73
C PHE A 211 23.00 -27.75 3.62
N GLY A 212 23.50 -28.39 4.71
CA GLY A 212 23.65 -29.82 4.81
C GLY A 212 22.45 -30.51 5.47
N GLY A 213 22.09 -31.69 4.96
CA GLY A 213 21.05 -32.54 5.53
C GLY A 213 19.67 -32.42 4.88
N ALA A 214 18.83 -33.43 5.10
CA ALA A 214 17.45 -33.43 4.62
C ALA A 214 16.57 -32.54 5.54
N PRO A 215 15.60 -31.80 5.01
CA PRO A 215 14.67 -31.01 5.82
C PRO A 215 13.87 -31.95 6.72
N LYS A 216 14.03 -31.81 8.04
CA LYS A 216 13.34 -32.66 9.03
C LYS A 216 11.84 -32.40 9.09
N VAL A 217 11.41 -31.15 8.78
CA VAL A 217 10.00 -30.78 8.77
C VAL A 217 9.72 -29.82 7.61
N PRO A 218 8.84 -30.14 6.66
CA PRO A 218 8.42 -29.20 5.63
C PRO A 218 7.69 -28.01 6.25
N GLY A 219 8.12 -26.77 5.90
CA GLY A 219 7.41 -25.56 6.27
C GLY A 219 8.03 -24.71 7.38
N LYS A 220 9.08 -25.16 8.06
CA LYS A 220 9.83 -24.30 8.98
C LYS A 220 10.69 -23.31 8.21
N ARG A 221 10.70 -22.07 8.68
CA ARG A 221 11.33 -20.94 8.00
C ARG A 221 12.24 -20.21 8.98
N PHE A 222 13.34 -19.70 8.47
CA PHE A 222 14.19 -18.78 9.18
C PHE A 222 14.65 -17.68 8.22
N ARG A 223 15.12 -16.57 8.76
CA ARG A 223 15.63 -15.45 7.98
C ARG A 223 17.15 -15.54 7.94
N LEU A 224 17.69 -15.44 6.73
CA LEU A 224 19.11 -15.33 6.47
C LEU A 224 19.38 -13.90 5.97
N LYS A 225 20.24 -13.19 6.69
CA LYS A 225 20.58 -11.80 6.39
C LYS A 225 22.05 -11.71 6.03
N LEU A 226 22.38 -11.00 4.97
CA LEU A 226 23.75 -10.67 4.58
C LEU A 226 24.02 -9.21 4.95
N SER A 227 25.04 -8.99 5.76
CA SER A 227 25.49 -7.65 6.14
C SER A 227 26.95 -7.47 5.76
N VAL A 228 27.32 -6.26 5.38
CA VAL A 228 28.65 -5.92 4.85
C VAL A 228 29.14 -4.64 5.51
N GLU A 229 30.40 -4.62 5.85
CA GLU A 229 31.15 -3.46 6.23
C GLU A 229 32.09 -3.11 5.04
N ASP A 230 31.89 -1.95 4.45
CA ASP A 230 32.64 -1.46 3.29
C ASP A 230 33.02 0.02 3.47
N GLU A 231 33.73 0.66 2.53
CA GLU A 231 34.16 2.07 2.62
C GLU A 231 32.99 3.04 2.89
N ASN A 232 31.77 2.72 2.50
CA ASN A 232 30.59 3.56 2.73
C ASN A 232 29.92 3.31 4.11
N SER A 233 30.33 2.28 4.82
CA SER A 233 29.75 1.86 6.10
C SER A 233 30.85 1.49 7.12
N GLU A 234 31.94 2.26 7.16
CA GLU A 234 33.08 2.06 8.05
C GLU A 234 32.64 1.99 9.51
N TYR A 235 33.03 0.93 10.21
CA TYR A 235 32.63 0.59 11.58
C TYR A 235 31.16 0.24 11.79
N MET A 236 30.39 0.02 10.73
CA MET A 236 28.96 -0.37 10.84
C MET A 236 28.59 -1.40 9.78
N TYR A 237 27.91 -2.46 10.17
CA TYR A 237 27.37 -3.42 9.23
C TYR A 237 26.13 -2.85 8.51
N ARG A 238 26.21 -2.76 7.18
CA ARG A 238 25.10 -2.42 6.31
C ARG A 238 24.42 -3.69 5.82
N THR A 239 23.11 -3.83 6.02
CA THR A 239 22.34 -4.95 5.46
C THR A 239 22.34 -4.85 3.95
N ALA A 240 22.86 -5.87 3.28
CA ALA A 240 22.94 -5.94 1.82
C ALA A 240 21.73 -6.70 1.23
N ASP A 241 21.36 -7.85 1.81
CA ASP A 241 20.25 -8.68 1.35
C ASP A 241 19.66 -9.49 2.51
N VAL A 242 18.37 -9.84 2.42
CA VAL A 242 17.67 -10.66 3.40
C VAL A 242 16.83 -11.70 2.68
N ARG A 243 17.05 -12.98 2.99
CA ARG A 243 16.31 -14.10 2.39
C ARG A 243 15.57 -14.93 3.44
N GLN A 244 14.32 -15.23 3.12
CA GLN A 244 13.56 -16.23 3.89
C GLN A 244 13.90 -17.62 3.36
N VAL A 245 14.63 -18.38 4.14
CA VAL A 245 14.97 -19.76 3.78
C VAL A 245 13.84 -20.68 4.18
N THR A 246 13.29 -21.38 3.19
CA THR A 246 12.23 -22.38 3.38
C THR A 246 12.75 -23.76 2.96
N GLY A 247 12.90 -24.64 3.91
CA GLY A 247 13.57 -25.92 3.68
C GLY A 247 15.09 -25.72 3.60
N LEU A 248 15.84 -26.81 3.49
CA LEU A 248 17.31 -26.74 3.41
C LEU A 248 17.78 -26.71 1.94
N MET A 249 17.31 -25.73 1.18
CA MET A 249 17.82 -25.47 -0.17
C MET A 249 18.92 -24.40 -0.09
N ASP A 250 19.90 -24.50 -0.99
CA ASP A 250 20.95 -23.48 -1.11
C ASP A 250 20.31 -22.09 -1.26
N ALA A 251 20.76 -21.13 -0.45
CA ALA A 251 20.29 -19.75 -0.49
C ALA A 251 21.38 -18.86 -1.06
N THR A 252 21.03 -18.06 -2.07
CA THR A 252 21.94 -17.06 -2.64
C THR A 252 21.47 -15.69 -2.26
N LEU A 253 22.36 -14.90 -1.64
CA LEU A 253 22.17 -13.50 -1.30
C LEU A 253 23.02 -12.65 -2.21
N PHE A 254 22.57 -11.45 -2.48
CA PHE A 254 23.22 -10.52 -3.39
C PHE A 254 23.68 -9.27 -2.64
N MET A 255 24.77 -8.68 -3.11
CA MET A 255 25.26 -7.43 -2.57
C MET A 255 25.97 -6.62 -3.65
N LYS A 256 26.04 -5.32 -3.38
CA LYS A 256 26.84 -4.39 -4.16
C LYS A 256 27.75 -3.65 -3.18
N PRO A 257 29.03 -4.06 -3.09
CA PRO A 257 29.97 -3.39 -2.21
C PRO A 257 30.36 -2.03 -2.77
N TYR A 258 30.70 -1.12 -1.87
CA TYR A 258 31.29 0.19 -2.18
C TYR A 258 32.75 0.19 -1.75
N GLY A 259 33.67 0.16 -2.72
CA GLY A 259 35.10 0.16 -2.45
C GLY A 259 35.61 -1.15 -1.83
N GLU A 260 36.59 -1.05 -0.94
CA GLU A 260 37.16 -2.19 -0.21
C GLU A 260 36.17 -2.74 0.84
N ILE A 261 36.16 -4.06 1.02
CA ILE A 261 35.29 -4.75 1.96
C ILE A 261 36.10 -5.09 3.20
N SER A 262 35.68 -4.58 4.36
CA SER A 262 36.33 -4.87 5.64
C SER A 262 35.86 -6.19 6.22
N SER A 263 34.53 -6.46 6.20
CA SER A 263 33.98 -7.71 6.72
C SER A 263 32.61 -8.04 6.11
N VAL A 264 32.26 -9.33 6.15
CA VAL A 264 30.97 -9.86 5.69
C VAL A 264 30.37 -10.74 6.77
N MET A 265 29.12 -10.49 7.12
CA MET A 265 28.40 -11.19 8.17
C MET A 265 27.11 -11.81 7.66
N LEU A 266 26.86 -13.06 8.07
CA LEU A 266 25.62 -13.79 7.84
C LEU A 266 24.88 -13.94 9.16
N SER A 267 23.71 -13.30 9.27
CA SER A 267 22.84 -13.43 10.45
C SER A 267 21.76 -14.48 10.21
N PHE A 268 21.54 -15.33 11.18
CA PHE A 268 20.50 -16.35 11.20
C PHE A 268 19.46 -16.00 12.25
N ASP A 269 18.26 -15.59 11.81
CA ASP A 269 17.20 -15.11 12.70
C ASP A 269 15.96 -15.98 12.62
N GLY A 270 15.34 -16.26 13.77
CA GLY A 270 14.08 -16.99 13.88
C GLY A 270 14.23 -18.47 13.61
N LEU A 271 15.33 -19.08 14.04
CA LEU A 271 15.58 -20.51 13.95
C LEU A 271 14.64 -21.29 14.88
N GLU A 272 13.80 -22.10 14.30
CA GLU A 272 12.93 -23.05 15.03
C GLU A 272 13.52 -24.47 15.11
N GLN A 273 14.63 -24.72 14.45
CA GLN A 273 15.34 -26.00 14.41
C GLN A 273 16.81 -25.78 14.07
N ASP A 274 17.65 -26.74 14.48
CA ASP A 274 19.07 -26.73 14.12
C ASP A 274 19.26 -26.73 12.61
N VAL A 275 20.14 -25.87 12.13
CA VAL A 275 20.50 -25.72 10.71
C VAL A 275 21.98 -26.05 10.55
N ARG A 276 22.30 -26.86 9.55
CA ARG A 276 23.68 -27.18 9.21
C ARG A 276 24.12 -26.45 7.97
N VAL A 277 25.21 -25.69 8.05
CA VAL A 277 25.87 -25.02 6.94
C VAL A 277 27.11 -25.81 6.56
N ASP A 278 27.13 -26.32 5.31
CA ASP A 278 28.27 -27.07 4.80
C ASP A 278 29.36 -26.14 4.26
N SER A 279 28.96 -25.11 3.51
CA SER A 279 29.89 -24.13 2.94
C SER A 279 29.19 -22.85 2.52
N VAL A 280 29.97 -21.78 2.43
CA VAL A 280 29.56 -20.49 1.88
C VAL A 280 30.45 -20.20 0.65
N THR A 281 29.82 -20.03 -0.50
CA THR A 281 30.53 -19.69 -1.73
C THR A 281 30.33 -18.23 -2.06
N VAL A 282 31.43 -17.50 -2.16
CA VAL A 282 31.45 -16.08 -2.53
C VAL A 282 31.87 -15.95 -3.99
N SER A 283 31.20 -15.14 -4.79
CA SER A 283 31.45 -15.01 -6.22
C SER A 283 31.36 -13.57 -6.68
N ASP A 284 32.22 -13.19 -7.63
CA ASP A 284 32.18 -11.91 -8.32
C ASP A 284 31.17 -11.89 -9.48
N CYS A 285 30.40 -12.95 -9.66
CA CYS A 285 29.31 -13.00 -10.61
C CYS A 285 27.98 -13.39 -9.92
N ASN A 286 26.88 -12.91 -10.50
CA ASN A 286 25.54 -13.24 -10.02
C ASN A 286 25.06 -14.60 -10.54
N VAL A 287 24.17 -15.23 -9.77
CA VAL A 287 23.39 -16.37 -10.25
C VAL A 287 22.33 -15.86 -11.23
N TYR A 288 22.23 -16.51 -12.40
CA TYR A 288 21.26 -16.15 -13.40
C TYR A 288 19.83 -16.23 -12.85
N ASN A 289 19.15 -15.12 -12.76
CA ASN A 289 17.79 -15.01 -12.25
C ASN A 289 16.85 -14.25 -13.20
N ALA A 290 16.16 -14.98 -14.07
CA ALA A 290 15.16 -14.40 -14.96
C ALA A 290 13.77 -14.47 -14.31
N MET A 291 13.22 -13.31 -13.96
CA MET A 291 11.97 -13.25 -13.22
C MET A 291 10.75 -13.21 -14.14
N PHE A 292 10.08 -14.35 -14.30
CA PHE A 292 8.92 -14.50 -15.17
C PHE A 292 7.76 -13.55 -14.84
N VAL A 293 7.50 -13.31 -13.55
CA VAL A 293 6.43 -12.41 -13.11
C VAL A 293 6.68 -10.98 -13.59
N ARG A 294 7.93 -10.54 -13.62
CA ARG A 294 8.33 -9.22 -14.13
C ARG A 294 7.98 -9.04 -15.61
N TYR A 295 8.28 -10.04 -16.44
CA TYR A 295 7.90 -10.04 -17.87
C TYR A 295 6.42 -9.91 -18.07
N LEU A 296 5.65 -10.78 -17.40
CA LEU A 296 4.19 -10.76 -17.52
C LEU A 296 3.62 -9.40 -17.11
N THR A 297 4.09 -8.84 -16.01
CA THR A 297 3.61 -7.56 -15.51
C THR A 297 3.90 -6.45 -16.51
N VAL A 298 5.13 -6.33 -16.99
CA VAL A 298 5.51 -5.31 -17.98
C VAL A 298 4.77 -5.52 -19.30
N PHE A 299 4.61 -6.77 -19.74
CA PHE A 299 3.83 -7.11 -20.92
C PHE A 299 2.38 -6.66 -20.79
N PHE A 300 1.70 -6.98 -19.70
CA PHE A 300 0.29 -6.59 -19.50
C PHE A 300 0.14 -5.07 -19.38
N ILE A 301 1.09 -4.38 -18.73
CA ILE A 301 1.11 -2.93 -18.67
C ILE A 301 1.26 -2.33 -20.06
N ALA A 302 2.25 -2.78 -20.83
CA ALA A 302 2.47 -2.32 -22.21
C ALA A 302 1.25 -2.60 -23.12
N ALA A 303 0.63 -3.76 -22.96
CA ALA A 303 -0.60 -4.14 -23.65
C ALA A 303 -1.76 -3.20 -23.30
N ALA A 304 -1.97 -2.96 -22.03
CA ALA A 304 -3.05 -2.07 -21.55
C ALA A 304 -2.84 -0.64 -22.03
N VAL A 305 -1.63 -0.10 -21.94
CA VAL A 305 -1.28 1.24 -22.43
C VAL A 305 -1.54 1.34 -23.94
N SER A 306 -1.12 0.33 -24.69
CA SER A 306 -1.33 0.29 -26.15
C SER A 306 -2.81 0.24 -26.53
N TRP A 307 -3.62 -0.54 -25.80
CA TRP A 307 -5.07 -0.58 -25.98
C TRP A 307 -5.73 0.77 -25.69
N ILE A 308 -5.33 1.40 -24.58
CA ILE A 308 -5.81 2.72 -24.18
C ILE A 308 -5.53 3.74 -25.28
N LEU A 309 -4.31 3.74 -25.82
CA LEU A 309 -3.89 4.70 -26.85
C LEU A 309 -4.54 4.42 -28.20
N CYS A 310 -4.58 3.16 -28.66
CA CYS A 310 -5.10 2.78 -29.96
C CYS A 310 -6.62 2.91 -30.05
N LEU A 311 -7.33 2.45 -29.02
CA LEU A 311 -8.79 2.55 -28.95
C LEU A 311 -9.25 3.93 -28.47
N LYS A 312 -8.31 4.84 -28.18
CA LYS A 312 -8.59 6.18 -27.63
C LYS A 312 -9.49 6.15 -26.40
N LEU A 313 -9.30 5.14 -25.53
CA LEU A 313 -10.10 4.95 -24.32
C LEU A 313 -10.03 6.15 -23.38
N TYR A 314 -8.94 6.92 -23.47
CA TYR A 314 -8.78 8.19 -22.75
C TYR A 314 -9.80 9.28 -23.14
N ASN A 315 -10.63 9.05 -24.19
CA ASN A 315 -11.71 9.96 -24.62
C ASN A 315 -13.11 9.51 -24.15
N ILE A 316 -13.24 8.29 -23.60
CA ILE A 316 -14.54 7.75 -23.19
C ILE A 316 -15.03 8.50 -21.95
N GLU A 317 -16.23 9.05 -22.03
CA GLU A 317 -16.92 9.62 -20.87
C GLU A 317 -17.64 8.52 -20.10
N TYR A 318 -17.62 8.61 -18.78
CA TYR A 318 -18.38 7.69 -17.92
C TYR A 318 -19.88 7.92 -18.12
N ASP A 319 -20.58 6.84 -18.41
CA ASP A 319 -22.04 6.79 -18.53
C ASP A 319 -22.59 5.81 -17.49
N PRO A 320 -23.34 6.28 -16.49
CA PRO A 320 -23.92 5.43 -15.44
C PRO A 320 -24.98 4.46 -15.97
N SER A 321 -25.56 4.70 -17.16
CA SER A 321 -26.53 3.78 -17.78
C SER A 321 -25.85 2.61 -18.50
N ASN A 322 -24.55 2.71 -18.76
CA ASN A 322 -23.78 1.66 -19.43
C ASN A 322 -23.36 0.57 -18.42
N LYS A 323 -23.87 -0.65 -18.59
CA LYS A 323 -23.59 -1.80 -17.72
C LYS A 323 -22.10 -2.12 -17.61
N ILE A 324 -21.33 -1.98 -18.71
CA ILE A 324 -19.88 -2.23 -18.69
C ILE A 324 -19.17 -1.22 -17.81
N HIS A 325 -19.54 0.07 -17.90
CA HIS A 325 -18.96 1.10 -17.03
C HIS A 325 -19.29 0.84 -15.55
N ALA A 326 -20.51 0.37 -15.27
CA ALA A 326 -20.91 0.00 -13.91
C ALA A 326 -20.11 -1.21 -13.39
N ILE A 327 -19.96 -2.25 -14.20
CA ILE A 327 -19.16 -3.45 -13.85
C ILE A 327 -17.69 -3.06 -13.58
N LEU A 328 -17.09 -2.27 -14.47
CA LEU A 328 -15.69 -1.81 -14.26
C LEU A 328 -15.54 -0.98 -12.98
N LEU A 329 -16.49 -0.09 -12.72
CA LEU A 329 -16.50 0.71 -11.50
C LEU A 329 -16.62 -0.16 -10.24
N THR A 330 -17.55 -1.13 -10.27
CA THR A 330 -17.73 -2.10 -9.17
C THR A 330 -16.48 -2.95 -8.99
N LEU A 331 -15.87 -3.43 -10.08
CA LEU A 331 -14.64 -4.22 -9.99
C LEU A 331 -13.49 -3.43 -9.35
N VAL A 332 -13.27 -2.20 -9.80
CA VAL A 332 -12.22 -1.34 -9.22
C VAL A 332 -12.52 -1.01 -7.76
N PHE A 333 -13.78 -0.74 -7.41
CA PHE A 333 -14.21 -0.53 -6.03
C PHE A 333 -13.92 -1.77 -5.17
N VAL A 334 -14.33 -2.96 -5.62
CA VAL A 334 -14.12 -4.22 -4.88
C VAL A 334 -12.63 -4.54 -4.75
N LEU A 335 -11.83 -4.34 -5.80
CA LEU A 335 -10.39 -4.58 -5.73
C LEU A 335 -9.69 -3.59 -4.78
N SER A 336 -10.03 -2.29 -4.85
CA SER A 336 -9.46 -1.29 -3.96
C SER A 336 -9.84 -1.50 -2.50
N SER A 337 -11.05 -1.99 -2.22
CA SER A 337 -11.48 -2.33 -0.86
C SER A 337 -10.96 -3.71 -0.43
N GLY A 338 -10.90 -4.67 -1.37
CA GLY A 338 -10.54 -6.06 -1.11
C GLY A 338 -9.06 -6.27 -0.83
N ILE A 339 -8.18 -5.35 -1.27
CA ILE A 339 -6.75 -5.41 -0.93
C ILE A 339 -6.52 -5.38 0.58
N THR A 340 -7.44 -4.79 1.33
CA THR A 340 -7.40 -4.78 2.80
C THR A 340 -7.48 -6.20 3.39
N TYR A 341 -8.00 -7.18 2.63
CA TYR A 341 -8.02 -8.57 3.06
C TYR A 341 -6.61 -9.15 3.28
N LEU A 342 -5.61 -8.65 2.57
CA LEU A 342 -4.21 -9.05 2.79
C LEU A 342 -3.72 -8.71 4.20
N PHE A 343 -4.33 -7.71 4.84
CA PHE A 343 -3.99 -7.27 6.20
C PHE A 343 -4.72 -8.08 7.28
N TYR A 344 -5.76 -8.86 6.90
CA TYR A 344 -6.49 -9.73 7.82
C TYR A 344 -5.82 -11.07 8.08
N TYR A 345 -4.89 -11.50 7.24
CA TYR A 345 -4.22 -12.78 7.41
C TYR A 345 -3.18 -12.67 8.54
N HIS A 346 -3.66 -12.35 9.72
CA HIS A 346 -2.90 -12.20 10.93
C HIS A 346 -3.14 -13.43 11.80
N GLU A 347 -2.08 -14.07 12.29
CA GLU A 347 -2.20 -15.14 13.29
C GLU A 347 -2.90 -14.66 14.57
N ASP A 348 -2.86 -13.34 14.82
CA ASP A 348 -3.41 -12.70 16.02
C ASP A 348 -4.86 -12.20 15.90
N ILE A 349 -5.56 -12.40 14.76
CA ILE A 349 -7.00 -12.08 14.68
C ILE A 349 -7.80 -13.09 15.49
N LYS A 350 -8.31 -12.64 16.63
CA LYS A 350 -9.09 -13.47 17.56
C LYS A 350 -10.44 -12.82 17.88
N PHE A 351 -11.42 -13.67 18.09
CA PHE A 351 -12.73 -13.29 18.63
C PHE A 351 -12.95 -14.09 19.91
N GLU A 352 -12.79 -13.42 21.04
CA GLU A 352 -12.84 -14.05 22.34
C GLU A 352 -14.30 -14.20 22.84
N LYS A 353 -14.58 -15.29 23.54
CA LYS A 353 -15.90 -15.53 24.11
C LYS A 353 -16.15 -14.54 25.26
N TYR A 354 -17.36 -13.94 25.30
CA TYR A 354 -17.75 -13.06 26.40
C TYR A 354 -18.82 -13.74 27.26
N PRO A 355 -18.79 -13.62 28.60
CA PRO A 355 -17.85 -12.84 29.42
C PRO A 355 -16.43 -13.43 29.43
N LEU A 356 -15.45 -12.56 29.64
CA LEU A 356 -14.04 -12.88 29.68
C LEU A 356 -13.72 -13.65 30.98
N GLU A 357 -12.93 -14.71 30.89
CA GLU A 357 -12.56 -15.54 32.03
C GLU A 357 -11.45 -14.87 32.89
N ASP A 358 -10.55 -14.12 32.24
CA ASP A 358 -9.47 -13.36 32.88
C ASP A 358 -9.29 -11.99 32.21
N THR A 359 -9.40 -10.91 32.99
CA THR A 359 -9.23 -9.52 32.49
C THR A 359 -7.85 -8.93 32.80
N SER A 360 -6.98 -9.68 33.49
CA SER A 360 -5.77 -9.08 34.11
C SER A 360 -4.58 -8.91 33.18
N ALA A 361 -4.36 -9.79 32.20
CA ALA A 361 -3.07 -9.88 31.54
C ALA A 361 -3.03 -9.47 30.06
N VAL A 362 -4.09 -9.65 29.29
CA VAL A 362 -4.01 -9.67 27.81
C VAL A 362 -4.91 -8.66 27.10
N LEU A 363 -5.87 -8.04 27.80
CA LEU A 363 -6.87 -7.19 27.17
C LEU A 363 -6.39 -5.76 26.97
N ASP A 364 -6.69 -5.23 25.78
CA ASP A 364 -6.42 -3.83 25.46
C ASP A 364 -7.57 -2.91 25.88
N ILE A 365 -7.32 -1.61 25.85
CA ILE A 365 -8.18 -0.56 26.38
C ILE A 365 -9.63 -0.60 25.86
N TYR A 366 -9.86 -0.99 24.58
CA TYR A 366 -11.23 -1.06 24.02
C TYR A 366 -12.00 -2.29 24.46
N GLU A 367 -11.33 -3.42 24.66
CA GLU A 367 -11.93 -4.64 25.19
C GLU A 367 -12.32 -4.44 26.64
N LEU A 368 -11.42 -3.82 27.43
CA LEU A 368 -11.70 -3.42 28.82
C LEU A 368 -12.80 -2.37 28.91
N ALA A 369 -12.84 -1.40 28.00
CA ALA A 369 -13.89 -0.39 27.95
C ALA A 369 -15.26 -1.01 27.59
N PHE A 370 -15.27 -2.03 26.71
CA PHE A 370 -16.48 -2.80 26.45
C PHE A 370 -16.95 -3.56 27.71
N ASP A 371 -16.06 -4.28 28.39
CA ASP A 371 -16.36 -5.01 29.61
C ASP A 371 -16.90 -4.07 30.71
N SER A 372 -16.21 -2.94 30.95
CA SER A 372 -16.64 -1.92 31.90
C SER A 372 -18.04 -1.35 31.57
N SER A 373 -18.30 -1.14 30.27
CA SER A 373 -19.61 -0.68 29.81
C SER A 373 -20.71 -1.72 30.04
N MET A 374 -20.42 -3.01 29.87
CA MET A 374 -21.34 -4.10 30.21
C MET A 374 -21.62 -4.18 31.72
N LYS A 375 -20.60 -3.95 32.53
CA LYS A 375 -20.70 -3.86 34.01
C LYS A 375 -21.32 -2.55 34.49
N LYS A 376 -21.59 -1.58 33.61
CA LYS A 376 -22.10 -0.23 33.90
C LYS A 376 -21.23 0.57 34.87
N ILE A 377 -19.92 0.43 34.79
CA ILE A 377 -18.94 1.20 35.55
C ILE A 377 -18.19 2.18 34.60
N PRO A 378 -17.84 3.39 35.09
CA PRO A 378 -17.19 4.40 34.23
C PRO A 378 -15.68 4.24 34.12
N TYR A 379 -15.06 3.36 34.87
CA TYR A 379 -13.62 3.09 34.92
C TYR A 379 -13.33 1.67 34.42
N LEU A 380 -12.07 1.40 34.09
CA LEU A 380 -11.63 0.08 33.67
C LEU A 380 -11.44 -0.82 34.92
N ASP A 381 -12.03 -2.00 34.88
CA ASP A 381 -12.00 -2.97 35.97
C ASP A 381 -10.70 -3.79 35.95
N VAL A 382 -9.61 -3.10 36.27
CA VAL A 382 -8.27 -3.70 36.31
C VAL A 382 -7.52 -3.21 37.54
N PRO A 383 -6.62 -4.04 38.11
CA PRO A 383 -5.87 -3.66 39.30
C PRO A 383 -4.91 -2.50 39.03
N VAL A 384 -4.68 -1.69 40.04
CA VAL A 384 -3.70 -0.60 40.04
C VAL A 384 -2.69 -0.88 41.14
N GLU A 385 -1.42 -0.75 40.84
CA GLU A 385 -0.35 -0.91 41.84
C GLU A 385 -0.46 0.14 42.96
N GLU A 386 -0.22 -0.27 44.20
CA GLU A 386 -0.31 0.61 45.36
C GLU A 386 0.74 1.74 45.30
N GLU A 387 1.95 1.44 44.83
CA GLU A 387 3.03 2.43 44.68
C GLU A 387 2.64 3.56 43.71
N LEU A 388 1.87 3.25 42.66
CA LEU A 388 1.33 4.28 41.74
C LEU A 388 0.28 5.16 42.42
N LYS A 389 -0.50 4.60 43.35
CA LYS A 389 -1.48 5.35 44.16
C LYS A 389 -0.86 6.29 45.18
N GLU A 390 0.33 5.95 45.66
CA GLU A 390 1.10 6.70 46.66
C GLU A 390 2.00 7.78 46.07
N MET A 391 2.08 7.88 44.74
CA MET A 391 2.88 8.91 44.07
C MET A 391 2.24 10.30 44.20
N ASP A 392 3.04 11.31 44.51
CA ASP A 392 2.60 12.72 44.53
C ASP A 392 2.23 13.22 43.15
N ASN A 393 3.03 12.85 42.13
CA ASN A 393 2.72 13.11 40.70
C ASN A 393 2.81 11.83 39.90
N PRO A 394 1.71 11.07 39.71
CA PRO A 394 1.72 9.86 38.94
C PRO A 394 1.97 10.09 37.43
N TYR A 395 1.94 11.33 36.96
CA TYR A 395 2.17 11.70 35.56
C TYR A 395 3.64 11.96 35.21
N ASP A 396 4.52 12.01 36.19
CA ASP A 396 5.95 12.12 35.99
C ASP A 396 6.53 10.77 35.54
N ALA A 397 6.89 10.69 34.25
CA ALA A 397 7.46 9.49 33.68
C ALA A 397 8.80 9.09 34.33
N SER A 398 9.63 10.09 34.60
CA SER A 398 10.97 9.86 35.19
C SER A 398 10.88 9.22 36.58
N GLU A 399 9.89 9.61 37.39
CA GLU A 399 9.68 9.02 38.70
C GLU A 399 9.11 7.61 38.61
N ARG A 400 8.15 7.36 37.65
CA ARG A 400 7.65 6.00 37.42
C ARG A 400 8.74 5.03 36.97
N ASP A 401 9.61 5.48 36.04
CA ASP A 401 10.70 4.68 35.51
C ASP A 401 11.78 4.41 36.59
N ALA A 402 12.12 5.43 37.41
CA ALA A 402 13.07 5.27 38.52
C ALA A 402 12.58 4.25 39.56
N LYS A 403 11.27 4.14 39.78
CA LYS A 403 10.65 3.16 40.66
C LYS A 403 10.36 1.81 40.00
N SER A 404 10.65 1.69 38.69
CA SER A 404 10.35 0.48 37.86
C SER A 404 8.90 -0.01 38.00
N LEU A 405 7.95 0.92 38.06
CA LEU A 405 6.54 0.58 38.28
C LEU A 405 5.94 -0.16 37.08
N ASN A 406 5.18 -1.20 37.34
CA ASN A 406 4.39 -1.89 36.34
C ASN A 406 3.02 -1.22 36.22
N TYR A 407 2.86 -0.30 35.26
CA TYR A 407 1.60 0.40 35.01
C TYR A 407 1.12 0.19 33.58
N ARG A 408 -0.15 0.48 33.35
CA ARG A 408 -0.71 0.39 32.01
C ARG A 408 -0.35 1.64 31.19
N TRP A 409 0.56 1.45 30.25
CA TRP A 409 1.02 2.49 29.36
C TRP A 409 -0.10 3.11 28.53
N ASP A 410 -0.14 4.44 28.51
CA ASP A 410 -1.07 5.24 27.71
C ASP A 410 -2.57 5.01 28.06
N TYR A 411 -2.82 4.76 29.36
CA TYR A 411 -4.15 4.78 29.96
C TYR A 411 -4.32 6.06 30.77
N ALA A 412 -5.53 6.59 30.84
CA ALA A 412 -5.81 7.68 31.79
C ALA A 412 -5.92 7.12 33.21
N TYR A 413 -5.19 7.73 34.14
CA TYR A 413 -5.20 7.37 35.54
C TYR A 413 -5.72 8.53 36.38
N LYS A 414 -6.75 8.30 37.19
CA LYS A 414 -7.30 9.31 38.10
C LYS A 414 -7.93 8.65 39.33
N ASP A 415 -7.65 9.22 40.51
CA ASP A 415 -8.25 8.79 41.79
C ASP A 415 -8.13 7.27 42.02
N GLY A 416 -6.95 6.70 41.76
CA GLY A 416 -6.67 5.28 41.98
C GLY A 416 -7.34 4.32 40.98
N LYS A 417 -7.81 4.81 39.81
CA LYS A 417 -8.49 4.02 38.80
C LYS A 417 -7.98 4.34 37.40
N TYR A 418 -8.01 3.34 36.53
CA TYR A 418 -7.73 3.52 35.10
C TYR A 418 -9.01 3.84 34.33
N TYR A 419 -8.87 4.66 33.29
CA TYR A 419 -9.95 5.03 32.40
C TYR A 419 -9.54 4.94 30.94
N CYS A 420 -10.49 4.63 30.05
CA CYS A 420 -10.31 4.81 28.63
C CYS A 420 -10.50 6.30 28.30
N TYR A 421 -9.46 6.99 27.86
CA TYR A 421 -9.58 8.39 27.43
C TYR A 421 -9.96 8.51 25.95
N PHE A 422 -9.83 7.43 25.17
CA PHE A 422 -10.31 7.40 23.80
C PHE A 422 -11.83 7.55 23.72
N GLY A 423 -12.31 7.98 22.56
CA GLY A 423 -13.74 8.05 22.30
C GLY A 423 -14.41 6.68 22.35
N MET A 424 -15.60 6.63 22.95
CA MET A 424 -16.32 5.38 23.20
C MET A 424 -17.22 4.91 22.04
N ALA A 425 -17.30 5.67 20.93
CA ALA A 425 -18.12 5.27 19.80
C ALA A 425 -17.76 3.88 19.26
N PRO A 426 -16.47 3.48 19.10
CA PRO A 426 -16.12 2.12 18.66
C PRO A 426 -16.76 1.03 19.54
N VAL A 427 -16.79 1.23 20.86
CA VAL A 427 -17.43 0.28 21.78
C VAL A 427 -18.90 0.08 21.42
N TYR A 428 -19.65 1.17 21.22
CA TYR A 428 -21.09 1.10 20.98
C TYR A 428 -21.47 0.69 19.57
N VAL A 429 -20.68 1.09 18.53
CA VAL A 429 -21.06 0.83 17.14
C VAL A 429 -20.40 -0.40 16.55
N PHE A 430 -19.38 -0.94 17.20
CA PHE A 430 -18.62 -2.09 16.71
C PHE A 430 -18.61 -3.26 17.69
N TYR A 431 -18.11 -3.09 18.92
CA TYR A 431 -18.02 -4.19 19.89
C TYR A 431 -19.40 -4.69 20.35
N TYR A 432 -20.33 -3.81 20.69
CA TYR A 432 -21.69 -4.19 21.08
C TYR A 432 -22.44 -4.98 20.01
N PRO A 433 -22.55 -4.54 18.75
CA PRO A 433 -23.22 -5.32 17.71
C PRO A 433 -22.59 -6.68 17.47
N ILE A 434 -21.26 -6.78 17.50
CA ILE A 434 -20.57 -8.05 17.32
C ILE A 434 -20.91 -8.98 18.49
N ASN A 435 -20.83 -8.51 19.72
CA ASN A 435 -21.14 -9.30 20.89
C ASN A 435 -22.62 -9.74 20.91
N LEU A 436 -23.55 -8.87 20.54
CA LEU A 436 -24.98 -9.17 20.47
C LEU A 436 -25.28 -10.34 19.50
N ILE A 437 -24.53 -10.41 18.39
CA ILE A 437 -24.76 -11.42 17.36
C ILE A 437 -23.99 -12.72 17.65
N SER A 438 -22.73 -12.61 18.09
CA SER A 438 -21.79 -13.74 18.17
C SER A 438 -21.48 -14.22 19.58
N HIS A 439 -21.86 -13.46 20.62
CA HIS A 439 -21.41 -13.62 22.01
C HIS A 439 -19.88 -13.66 22.15
N ARG A 440 -19.20 -12.91 21.26
CA ARG A 440 -17.75 -12.75 21.24
C ARG A 440 -17.38 -11.28 21.11
N ILE A 441 -16.16 -10.96 21.47
CA ILE A 441 -15.55 -9.65 21.23
C ILE A 441 -14.30 -9.81 20.39
N PRO A 442 -14.06 -8.92 19.41
CA PRO A 442 -12.85 -8.91 18.64
C PRO A 442 -11.70 -8.36 19.49
N ASN A 443 -10.51 -8.95 19.36
CA ASN A 443 -9.30 -8.31 19.87
C ASN A 443 -8.97 -7.05 19.05
N TYR A 444 -7.97 -6.27 19.51
CA TYR A 444 -7.59 -5.01 18.85
C TYR A 444 -7.15 -5.21 17.39
N SER A 445 -6.47 -6.33 17.04
CA SER A 445 -6.06 -6.63 15.66
C SER A 445 -7.26 -6.83 14.73
N ALA A 446 -8.25 -7.61 15.17
CA ALA A 446 -9.49 -7.80 14.43
C ALA A 446 -10.28 -6.49 14.29
N ALA A 447 -10.36 -5.72 15.38
CA ALA A 447 -11.09 -4.46 15.41
C ALA A 447 -10.46 -3.41 14.46
N SER A 448 -9.14 -3.18 14.54
CA SER A 448 -8.45 -2.21 13.70
C SER A 448 -8.54 -2.57 12.22
N SER A 449 -8.38 -3.84 11.87
CA SER A 449 -8.48 -4.32 10.49
C SER A 449 -9.89 -4.12 9.90
N ILE A 450 -10.94 -4.57 10.58
CA ILE A 450 -12.33 -4.45 10.10
C ILE A 450 -12.74 -2.98 10.00
N ILE A 451 -12.48 -2.18 11.03
CA ILE A 451 -12.79 -0.75 11.05
C ILE A 451 -11.99 -0.02 9.97
N GLY A 452 -10.72 -0.33 9.78
CA GLY A 452 -9.88 0.22 8.71
C GLY A 452 -10.45 -0.07 7.32
N THR A 453 -10.95 -1.30 7.08
CA THR A 453 -11.64 -1.64 5.82
C THR A 453 -12.90 -0.80 5.62
N ILE A 454 -13.71 -0.64 6.67
CA ILE A 454 -14.89 0.22 6.61
C ILE A 454 -14.49 1.67 6.31
N ALA A 455 -13.37 2.16 6.86
CA ALA A 455 -12.85 3.49 6.57
C ALA A 455 -12.43 3.65 5.10
N VAL A 456 -11.72 2.67 4.51
CA VAL A 456 -11.36 2.67 3.08
C VAL A 456 -12.61 2.74 2.22
N VAL A 457 -13.60 1.88 2.49
CA VAL A 457 -14.90 1.88 1.78
C VAL A 457 -15.59 3.24 1.91
N ALA A 458 -15.63 3.82 3.10
CA ALA A 458 -16.25 5.12 3.37
C ALA A 458 -15.59 6.26 2.59
N VAL A 459 -14.26 6.29 2.54
CA VAL A 459 -13.49 7.30 1.77
C VAL A 459 -13.75 7.17 0.28
N ILE A 460 -13.74 5.95 -0.27
CA ILE A 460 -14.06 5.73 -1.69
C ILE A 460 -15.49 6.18 -2.00
N LEU A 461 -16.47 5.83 -1.16
CA LEU A 461 -17.87 6.25 -1.34
C LEU A 461 -18.02 7.77 -1.26
N ALA A 462 -17.34 8.43 -0.31
CA ALA A 462 -17.31 9.89 -0.19
C ALA A 462 -16.72 10.54 -1.43
N PHE A 463 -15.61 10.01 -1.97
CA PHE A 463 -15.02 10.46 -3.23
C PHE A 463 -16.01 10.32 -4.39
N MET A 464 -16.63 9.15 -4.55
CA MET A 464 -17.61 8.91 -5.60
C MET A 464 -18.80 9.88 -5.52
N ALA A 465 -19.29 10.16 -4.32
CA ALA A 465 -20.37 11.11 -4.09
C ALA A 465 -19.95 12.56 -4.41
N ALA A 466 -18.75 12.97 -3.99
CA ALA A 466 -18.18 14.28 -4.32
C ALA A 466 -17.99 14.44 -5.84
N VAL A 467 -17.45 13.42 -6.53
CA VAL A 467 -17.30 13.41 -7.99
C VAL A 467 -18.66 13.50 -8.66
N ASN A 468 -19.67 12.75 -8.21
CA ASN A 468 -21.02 12.84 -8.79
C ASN A 468 -21.64 14.23 -8.62
N LYS A 469 -21.34 14.90 -7.50
CA LYS A 469 -21.83 16.26 -7.22
C LYS A 469 -21.13 17.32 -8.05
N PHE A 470 -19.79 17.28 -8.11
CA PHE A 470 -18.98 18.39 -8.63
C PHE A 470 -18.45 18.16 -10.06
N VAL A 471 -18.47 16.94 -10.56
CA VAL A 471 -17.92 16.56 -11.88
C VAL A 471 -19.01 15.88 -12.72
N PRO A 472 -19.93 16.66 -13.33
CA PRO A 472 -21.06 16.11 -14.09
C PRO A 472 -20.62 15.29 -15.31
N ARG A 473 -19.52 15.68 -15.95
CA ARG A 473 -18.88 14.91 -17.02
C ARG A 473 -17.51 14.47 -16.54
N LYS A 474 -17.22 13.18 -16.62
CA LYS A 474 -15.96 12.59 -16.16
C LYS A 474 -15.44 11.58 -17.16
N ASN A 475 -14.14 11.56 -17.34
CA ASN A 475 -13.48 10.55 -18.15
C ASN A 475 -13.53 9.21 -17.41
N LEU A 476 -13.95 8.14 -18.09
CA LEU A 476 -14.09 6.81 -17.48
C LEU A 476 -12.80 6.32 -16.88
N LEU A 477 -11.74 6.27 -17.69
CA LEU A 477 -10.47 5.67 -17.27
C LEU A 477 -9.80 6.47 -16.15
N ALA A 478 -9.81 7.81 -16.22
CA ALA A 478 -9.29 8.64 -15.14
C ALA A 478 -10.10 8.47 -13.84
N TYR A 479 -11.42 8.33 -13.96
CA TYR A 479 -12.28 8.09 -12.79
C TYR A 479 -11.98 6.74 -12.13
N LEU A 480 -11.84 5.68 -12.94
CA LEU A 480 -11.48 4.35 -12.45
C LEU A 480 -10.10 4.35 -11.76
N LEU A 481 -9.10 5.02 -12.35
CA LEU A 481 -7.74 5.10 -11.79
C LEU A 481 -7.69 5.91 -10.49
N MET A 482 -8.53 6.95 -10.38
CA MET A 482 -8.54 7.79 -9.17
C MET A 482 -9.14 7.11 -7.94
N ILE A 483 -9.96 6.06 -8.09
CA ILE A 483 -10.53 5.33 -6.95
C ILE A 483 -9.41 4.71 -6.10
N PRO A 484 -8.56 3.81 -6.63
CA PRO A 484 -7.45 3.26 -5.86
C PRO A 484 -6.43 4.33 -5.44
N THR A 485 -6.24 5.38 -6.26
CA THR A 485 -5.32 6.46 -5.91
C THR A 485 -5.78 7.25 -4.69
N VAL A 486 -7.07 7.59 -4.60
CA VAL A 486 -7.63 8.31 -3.44
C VAL A 486 -7.58 7.42 -2.20
N ALA A 487 -7.88 6.13 -2.33
CA ALA A 487 -7.73 5.18 -1.23
C ALA A 487 -6.27 5.08 -0.74
N ALA A 488 -5.30 4.96 -1.66
CA ALA A 488 -3.88 4.93 -1.32
C ALA A 488 -3.41 6.26 -0.69
N ALA A 489 -3.70 7.39 -1.34
CA ALA A 489 -3.28 8.71 -0.86
C ALA A 489 -3.97 9.16 0.43
N SER A 490 -5.01 8.45 0.89
CA SER A 490 -5.61 8.65 2.22
C SER A 490 -4.71 8.16 3.35
N LEU A 491 -3.70 7.33 3.06
CA LEU A 491 -2.78 6.66 3.98
C LEU A 491 -3.45 5.68 4.97
N ILE A 492 -4.73 5.37 4.81
CA ILE A 492 -5.44 4.43 5.68
C ILE A 492 -4.79 3.04 5.60
N TYR A 493 -4.28 2.62 4.44
CA TYR A 493 -3.59 1.33 4.31
C TYR A 493 -2.34 1.23 5.20
N ILE A 494 -1.59 2.33 5.36
CA ILE A 494 -0.44 2.37 6.27
C ILE A 494 -0.91 2.23 7.71
N ASN A 495 -1.99 2.90 8.09
CA ASN A 495 -2.55 2.77 9.43
C ASN A 495 -3.03 1.34 9.73
N MET A 496 -3.50 0.60 8.73
CA MET A 496 -4.03 -0.76 8.91
C MET A 496 -2.96 -1.82 9.19
N ILE A 497 -1.71 -1.58 8.78
CA ILE A 497 -0.62 -2.51 9.07
C ILE A 497 -0.12 -2.44 10.52
N HIS A 498 -0.51 -1.40 11.24
CA HIS A 498 -0.24 -1.24 12.66
C HIS A 498 -1.48 -1.66 13.47
N SER A 499 -1.41 -2.83 14.07
CA SER A 499 -2.51 -3.38 14.88
C SER A 499 -2.39 -2.89 16.32
N GLU A 500 -2.82 -1.66 16.59
CA GLU A 500 -2.76 -1.04 17.90
C GLU A 500 -4.06 -0.29 18.24
N LYS A 501 -4.28 -0.07 19.53
CA LYS A 501 -5.44 0.63 20.10
C LYS A 501 -5.76 1.98 19.44
N TYR A 502 -4.72 2.74 19.05
CA TYR A 502 -4.88 4.07 18.45
C TYR A 502 -5.62 4.05 17.12
N TYR A 503 -5.39 2.99 16.32
CA TYR A 503 -5.95 2.88 14.97
C TYR A 503 -7.45 2.53 14.98
N ILE A 504 -7.97 1.97 16.08
CA ILE A 504 -9.40 1.73 16.26
C ILE A 504 -10.16 3.07 16.32
N ALA A 505 -9.69 4.01 17.16
CA ALA A 505 -10.29 5.35 17.27
C ALA A 505 -10.21 6.13 15.95
N CYS A 506 -9.00 6.16 15.34
CA CYS A 506 -8.77 6.85 14.07
C CYS A 506 -9.61 6.25 12.94
N GLY A 507 -9.57 4.92 12.76
CA GLY A 507 -10.33 4.23 11.72
C GLY A 507 -11.84 4.42 11.86
N CYS A 508 -12.38 4.35 13.08
CA CYS A 508 -13.80 4.57 13.34
C CYS A 508 -14.21 6.03 13.07
N ALA A 509 -13.38 7.01 13.41
CA ALA A 509 -13.63 8.41 13.11
C ALA A 509 -13.61 8.66 11.59
N LEU A 510 -12.60 8.14 10.87
CA LEU A 510 -12.51 8.24 9.41
C LEU A 510 -13.68 7.56 8.71
N ALA A 511 -14.08 6.36 9.17
CA ALA A 511 -15.27 5.67 8.66
C ALA A 511 -16.54 6.50 8.87
N GLY A 512 -16.73 7.02 10.08
CA GLY A 512 -17.86 7.89 10.42
C GLY A 512 -17.89 9.15 9.57
N MET A 513 -16.75 9.85 9.42
CA MET A 513 -16.68 11.09 8.64
C MET A 513 -16.84 10.84 7.15
N GLY A 514 -16.18 9.82 6.60
CA GLY A 514 -16.33 9.41 5.20
C GLY A 514 -17.78 9.07 4.84
N LEU A 515 -18.46 8.27 5.68
CA LEU A 515 -19.89 7.94 5.52
C LEU A 515 -20.75 9.19 5.66
N SER A 516 -20.44 10.09 6.59
CA SER A 516 -21.18 11.35 6.75
C SER A 516 -21.13 12.20 5.47
N LEU A 517 -19.95 12.35 4.86
CA LEU A 517 -19.78 13.02 3.57
C LEU A 517 -20.52 12.30 2.44
N PHE A 518 -20.41 10.98 2.37
CA PHE A 518 -21.11 10.18 1.36
C PHE A 518 -22.62 10.38 1.41
N PHE A 519 -23.22 10.22 2.60
CA PHE A 519 -24.65 10.41 2.79
C PHE A 519 -25.07 11.87 2.59
N GLY A 520 -24.28 12.85 3.08
CA GLY A 520 -24.57 14.28 2.94
C GLY A 520 -24.56 14.73 1.47
N PHE A 521 -23.56 14.37 0.68
CA PHE A 521 -23.50 14.68 -0.75
C PHE A 521 -24.61 13.98 -1.53
N SER A 522 -24.94 12.74 -1.14
CA SER A 522 -26.02 11.97 -1.74
C SER A 522 -27.39 12.56 -1.40
N ALA A 523 -27.60 13.04 -0.17
CA ALA A 523 -28.84 13.68 0.28
C ALA A 523 -29.16 14.93 -0.53
N VAL A 524 -28.15 15.79 -0.73
CA VAL A 524 -28.33 17.03 -1.53
C VAL A 524 -28.69 16.72 -2.98
N SER A 525 -28.28 15.57 -3.50
CA SER A 525 -28.54 15.12 -4.87
C SER A 525 -29.82 14.30 -5.02
N ALA A 526 -30.45 13.87 -3.90
CA ALA A 526 -31.61 12.99 -3.90
C ALA A 526 -32.87 13.71 -4.38
N LYS A 527 -33.61 13.02 -5.29
CA LYS A 527 -34.85 13.56 -5.90
C LYS A 527 -36.06 13.36 -4.98
N LYS A 528 -36.16 12.22 -4.28
CA LYS A 528 -37.30 11.87 -3.42
C LYS A 528 -37.08 12.39 -2.00
N THR A 529 -38.08 13.07 -1.42
CA THR A 529 -38.00 13.65 -0.07
C THR A 529 -37.71 12.61 1.02
N ALA A 530 -38.37 11.46 0.99
CA ALA A 530 -38.13 10.39 1.97
C ALA A 530 -36.67 9.89 1.92
N GLY A 531 -36.14 9.59 0.72
CA GLY A 531 -34.74 9.18 0.58
C GLY A 531 -33.76 10.26 1.04
N ARG A 532 -34.07 11.54 0.83
CA ARG A 532 -33.26 12.65 1.30
C ARG A 532 -33.22 12.73 2.83
N LEU A 533 -34.37 12.57 3.48
CA LEU A 533 -34.43 12.57 4.94
C LEU A 533 -33.63 11.42 5.56
N ILE A 534 -33.75 10.21 5.01
CA ILE A 534 -32.97 9.06 5.46
C ILE A 534 -31.46 9.34 5.31
N LEU A 535 -31.05 9.88 4.17
CA LEU A 535 -29.64 10.21 3.93
C LEU A 535 -29.12 11.32 4.84
N PHE A 536 -29.93 12.34 5.16
CA PHE A 536 -29.54 13.36 6.15
C PHE A 536 -29.43 12.76 7.56
N PHE A 537 -30.35 11.90 7.95
CA PHE A 537 -30.28 11.20 9.23
C PHE A 537 -29.00 10.35 9.34
N LEU A 538 -28.72 9.52 8.32
CA LEU A 538 -27.50 8.70 8.26
C LEU A 538 -26.24 9.55 8.26
N SER A 539 -26.23 10.70 7.55
CA SER A 539 -25.11 11.63 7.57
C SER A 539 -24.85 12.19 8.98
N GLY A 540 -25.91 12.64 9.66
CA GLY A 540 -25.82 13.13 11.04
C GLY A 540 -25.39 12.05 12.04
N LEU A 541 -25.94 10.84 11.92
CA LEU A 541 -25.56 9.70 12.76
C LEU A 541 -24.08 9.33 12.55
N SER A 542 -23.63 9.27 11.31
CA SER A 542 -22.23 8.98 10.99
C SER A 542 -21.28 10.07 11.52
N LEU A 543 -21.71 11.34 11.50
CA LEU A 543 -20.95 12.43 12.12
C LEU A 543 -20.89 12.31 13.65
N ALA A 544 -21.98 11.87 14.28
CA ALA A 544 -22.00 11.59 15.72
C ALA A 544 -21.02 10.47 16.09
N ILE A 545 -20.93 9.42 15.27
CA ILE A 545 -19.95 8.33 15.44
C ILE A 545 -18.53 8.87 15.31
N CYS A 546 -18.26 9.70 14.31
CA CYS A 546 -16.96 10.36 14.15
C CYS A 546 -16.58 11.17 15.40
N ALA A 547 -17.46 12.07 15.84
CA ALA A 547 -17.22 12.91 17.01
C ALA A 547 -17.05 12.10 18.30
N GLY A 548 -17.82 11.02 18.46
CA GLY A 548 -17.71 10.11 19.60
C GLY A 548 -16.50 9.16 19.55
N SER A 549 -15.81 9.06 18.42
CA SER A 549 -14.55 8.32 18.28
C SER A 549 -13.35 9.24 18.44
N ARG A 550 -13.34 10.36 17.70
CA ARG A 550 -12.26 11.35 17.69
C ARG A 550 -12.82 12.74 17.38
N PRO A 551 -13.06 13.58 18.39
CA PRO A 551 -13.73 14.88 18.19
C PRO A 551 -13.02 15.82 17.22
N SER A 552 -11.68 15.78 17.14
CA SER A 552 -10.88 16.61 16.22
C SER A 552 -11.25 16.39 14.75
N GLU A 553 -11.52 15.14 14.36
CA GLU A 553 -11.91 14.77 13.00
C GLU A 553 -13.27 15.36 12.57
N ALA A 554 -14.16 15.59 13.52
CA ALA A 554 -15.49 16.14 13.24
C ALA A 554 -15.43 17.53 12.60
N VAL A 555 -14.32 18.27 12.73
CA VAL A 555 -14.08 19.56 12.05
C VAL A 555 -14.21 19.42 10.53
N CYS A 556 -13.84 18.24 9.95
CA CYS A 556 -13.99 17.97 8.54
C CYS A 556 -15.43 18.05 8.02
N ALA A 557 -16.44 17.97 8.92
CA ALA A 557 -17.85 18.17 8.55
C ALA A 557 -18.13 19.58 8.01
N ALA A 558 -17.29 20.58 8.35
CA ALA A 558 -17.40 21.94 7.83
C ALA A 558 -17.38 21.98 6.29
N VAL A 559 -16.77 21.01 5.63
CA VAL A 559 -16.75 20.86 4.17
C VAL A 559 -18.16 20.74 3.57
N MET A 560 -19.14 20.26 4.33
CA MET A 560 -20.53 20.19 3.89
C MET A 560 -21.30 21.50 4.03
N LEU A 561 -20.83 22.47 4.82
CA LEU A 561 -21.54 23.72 5.08
C LEU A 561 -21.98 24.46 3.82
N PRO A 562 -21.14 24.66 2.78
CA PRO A 562 -21.57 25.36 1.57
C PRO A 562 -22.75 24.70 0.88
N MET A 563 -22.86 23.38 0.96
CA MET A 563 -23.98 22.63 0.39
C MET A 563 -25.22 22.69 1.26
N PHE A 564 -25.08 22.55 2.56
CA PHE A 564 -26.21 22.72 3.49
C PHE A 564 -26.83 24.12 3.39
N PHE A 565 -26.01 25.15 3.23
CA PHE A 565 -26.52 26.50 3.00
C PHE A 565 -27.34 26.59 1.72
N THR A 566 -26.95 25.90 0.63
CA THR A 566 -27.77 25.89 -0.60
C THR A 566 -29.12 25.21 -0.40
N VAL A 567 -29.21 24.18 0.45
CA VAL A 567 -30.46 23.50 0.78
C VAL A 567 -31.29 24.35 1.73
N LEU A 568 -30.69 24.91 2.76
CA LEU A 568 -31.38 25.70 3.80
C LEU A 568 -31.94 27.00 3.24
N PHE A 569 -31.21 27.66 2.32
CA PHE A 569 -31.61 28.94 1.72
C PHE A 569 -32.28 28.81 0.35
N ASP A 570 -32.67 27.60 -0.09
CA ASP A 570 -33.43 27.39 -1.31
C ASP A 570 -34.86 27.92 -1.19
N ARG A 571 -35.09 29.17 -1.61
CA ARG A 571 -36.39 29.85 -1.56
C ARG A 571 -37.49 29.14 -2.37
N LYS A 572 -37.15 28.24 -3.30
CA LYS A 572 -38.14 27.49 -4.09
C LYS A 572 -38.84 26.41 -3.27
N ARG A 573 -38.33 26.09 -2.08
CA ARG A 573 -38.85 25.07 -1.19
C ARG A 573 -39.47 25.66 0.05
N LYS A 574 -40.53 25.02 0.59
CA LYS A 574 -41.23 25.47 1.81
C LYS A 574 -40.27 25.50 2.98
N LEU A 575 -40.29 26.58 3.77
CA LEU A 575 -39.41 26.77 4.92
C LEU A 575 -39.48 25.59 5.92
N LYS A 576 -40.71 25.11 6.21
CA LYS A 576 -40.93 23.96 7.12
C LYS A 576 -40.15 22.72 6.69
N ILE A 577 -40.10 22.41 5.38
CA ILE A 577 -39.38 21.25 4.86
C ILE A 577 -37.86 21.42 5.05
N ARG A 578 -37.35 22.61 4.78
CA ARG A 578 -35.92 22.92 4.92
C ARG A 578 -35.45 22.82 6.37
N ILE A 579 -36.24 23.38 7.29
CA ILE A 579 -35.97 23.27 8.74
C ILE A 579 -36.04 21.80 9.19
N PHE A 580 -37.00 21.04 8.71
CA PHE A 580 -37.14 19.64 9.06
C PHE A 580 -35.97 18.80 8.56
N GLU A 581 -35.50 19.03 7.33
CA GLU A 581 -34.30 18.37 6.78
C GLU A 581 -33.04 18.71 7.60
N ALA A 582 -32.88 19.98 8.00
CA ALA A 582 -31.78 20.39 8.88
C ALA A 582 -31.89 19.73 10.27
N ALA A 583 -33.08 19.67 10.84
CA ALA A 583 -33.33 19.03 12.13
C ALA A 583 -33.00 17.53 12.08
N VAL A 584 -33.40 16.81 11.04
CA VAL A 584 -33.13 15.39 10.84
C VAL A 584 -31.62 15.10 10.80
N PHE A 585 -30.81 16.00 10.25
CA PHE A 585 -29.35 15.90 10.29
C PHE A 585 -28.78 16.27 11.68
N ILE A 586 -29.25 17.34 12.30
CA ILE A 586 -28.65 17.91 13.52
C ILE A 586 -29.00 17.09 14.75
N VAL A 587 -30.21 16.51 14.84
CA VAL A 587 -30.68 15.77 16.03
C VAL A 587 -29.75 14.61 16.39
N PRO A 588 -29.37 13.69 15.50
CA PRO A 588 -28.44 12.61 15.85
C PRO A 588 -27.04 13.14 16.24
N VAL A 589 -26.58 14.24 15.66
CA VAL A 589 -25.31 14.89 16.04
C VAL A 589 -25.38 15.39 17.48
N ILE A 590 -26.44 16.16 17.82
CA ILE A 590 -26.64 16.65 19.20
C ILE A 590 -26.76 15.49 20.17
N ALA A 591 -27.53 14.44 19.84
CA ALA A 591 -27.66 13.27 20.69
C ALA A 591 -26.32 12.61 20.96
N GLY A 592 -25.48 12.43 19.93
CA GLY A 592 -24.12 11.89 20.08
C GLY A 592 -23.22 12.77 20.96
N ILE A 593 -23.25 14.08 20.75
CA ILE A 593 -22.51 15.04 21.59
C ILE A 593 -22.97 14.96 23.05
N VAL A 594 -24.28 14.95 23.30
CA VAL A 594 -24.82 14.85 24.67
C VAL A 594 -24.37 13.55 25.33
N LEU A 595 -24.46 12.42 24.63
CA LEU A 595 -23.98 11.13 25.15
C LEU A 595 -22.48 11.19 25.50
N MET A 596 -21.67 11.77 24.64
CA MET A 596 -20.23 11.95 24.88
C MET A 596 -19.96 12.82 26.12
N LEU A 597 -20.65 13.96 26.23
CA LEU A 597 -20.51 14.86 27.40
C LEU A 597 -20.95 14.19 28.69
N MET A 598 -22.08 13.45 28.67
CA MET A 598 -22.55 12.68 29.84
C MET A 598 -21.55 11.60 30.25
N HIS A 599 -20.92 10.94 29.27
CA HIS A 599 -19.89 9.94 29.51
C HIS A 599 -18.63 10.57 30.13
N ASN A 600 -18.21 11.76 29.67
CA ASN A 600 -17.13 12.51 30.28
C ASN A 600 -17.43 12.88 31.73
N TYR A 601 -18.65 13.36 32.00
CA TYR A 601 -19.06 13.69 33.35
C TYR A 601 -19.04 12.46 34.29
N ALA A 602 -19.48 11.30 33.79
CA ALA A 602 -19.46 10.06 34.55
C ALA A 602 -18.04 9.57 34.91
N ARG A 603 -17.04 9.81 34.01
CA ARG A 603 -15.64 9.42 34.21
C ARG A 603 -14.86 10.42 35.06
N PHE A 604 -15.01 11.70 34.76
CA PHE A 604 -14.08 12.74 35.24
C PHE A 604 -14.77 13.85 36.05
N GLY A 605 -16.11 13.80 36.23
CA GLY A 605 -16.88 14.83 36.94
C GLY A 605 -17.02 16.16 36.19
N SER A 606 -16.60 16.21 34.92
CA SER A 606 -16.69 17.40 34.05
C SER A 606 -17.17 17.00 32.65
N PHE A 607 -18.05 17.82 32.07
CA PHE A 607 -18.58 17.58 30.72
C PHE A 607 -17.51 17.78 29.64
N THR A 608 -16.55 18.66 29.87
CA THR A 608 -15.51 19.07 28.90
C THR A 608 -14.15 18.41 29.13
N ASP A 609 -14.02 17.57 30.13
CA ASP A 609 -12.80 16.82 30.40
C ASP A 609 -12.83 15.48 29.64
N PHE A 610 -11.93 15.31 28.70
CA PHE A 610 -11.81 14.12 27.88
C PHE A 610 -10.82 13.08 28.43
N GLY A 611 -10.18 13.39 29.55
CA GLY A 611 -9.22 12.50 30.21
C GLY A 611 -7.81 12.55 29.64
N GLU A 612 -7.56 13.39 28.66
CA GLU A 612 -6.25 13.52 27.99
C GLU A 612 -5.16 13.91 29.00
N ASN A 613 -5.49 14.78 29.93
CA ASN A 613 -4.54 15.26 30.94
C ASN A 613 -4.13 14.20 31.99
N TYR A 614 -4.83 13.09 32.04
CA TYR A 614 -4.57 12.01 33.00
C TYR A 614 -3.80 10.83 32.40
N GLN A 615 -3.27 10.96 31.19
CA GLN A 615 -2.51 9.89 30.52
C GLN A 615 -1.19 9.59 31.23
N LEU A 616 -0.90 8.31 31.42
CA LEU A 616 0.41 7.83 31.82
C LEU A 616 1.28 7.57 30.59
N THR A 617 1.96 8.60 30.12
CA THR A 617 2.78 8.58 28.89
C THR A 617 4.20 9.08 29.18
N VAL A 618 5.03 9.26 28.15
CA VAL A 618 6.47 9.65 28.22
C VAL A 618 6.74 11.02 28.86
N SER A 619 5.74 11.88 28.95
CA SER A 619 5.88 13.21 29.53
C SER A 619 4.58 13.69 30.17
N ASP A 620 4.68 14.60 31.13
CA ASP A 620 3.50 15.23 31.75
C ASP A 620 2.79 16.16 30.77
N ILE A 621 1.57 15.79 30.42
CA ILE A 621 0.73 16.51 29.46
C ILE A 621 0.35 17.91 29.92
N HIS A 622 0.29 18.15 31.24
CA HIS A 622 -0.06 19.45 31.77
C HIS A 622 0.92 20.56 31.37
N SER A 623 2.17 20.23 31.07
CA SER A 623 3.21 21.17 30.64
C SER A 623 3.04 21.70 29.20
N LEU A 624 2.17 21.12 28.42
CA LEU A 624 2.09 21.42 26.98
C LEU A 624 1.18 22.58 26.65
N LYS A 625 1.75 23.54 25.93
CA LYS A 625 1.02 24.71 25.44
C LYS A 625 0.85 24.63 23.92
N VAL A 626 -0.39 24.73 23.45
CA VAL A 626 -0.69 24.88 22.01
C VAL A 626 -0.46 26.34 21.64
N THR A 627 0.48 26.62 20.75
CA THR A 627 0.79 27.98 20.29
C THR A 627 0.66 28.10 18.78
N PRO A 628 0.21 29.26 18.24
CA PRO A 628 0.17 29.52 16.80
C PRO A 628 1.54 29.46 16.13
N GLU A 629 2.61 29.69 16.89
CA GLU A 629 4.00 29.67 16.43
C GLU A 629 4.44 28.30 15.90
N MET A 630 3.73 27.24 16.26
CA MET A 630 4.00 25.87 15.77
C MET A 630 3.49 25.63 14.34
N LEU A 631 2.68 26.53 13.76
CA LEU A 631 2.09 26.33 12.43
C LEU A 631 3.14 26.15 11.31
N PRO A 632 4.23 26.93 11.21
CA PRO A 632 5.26 26.70 10.19
C PRO A 632 5.90 25.32 10.28
N SER A 633 6.20 24.84 11.48
CA SER A 633 6.76 23.50 11.71
C SER A 633 5.75 22.41 11.33
N ALA A 634 4.49 22.58 11.69
CA ALA A 634 3.43 21.65 11.29
C ALA A 634 3.30 21.57 9.75
N ILE A 635 3.38 22.71 9.05
CA ILE A 635 3.37 22.75 7.59
C ILE A 635 4.59 22.01 7.02
N PHE A 636 5.78 22.25 7.58
CA PHE A 636 6.99 21.60 7.12
C PHE A 636 6.88 20.07 7.29
N TYR A 637 6.66 19.57 8.49
CA TYR A 637 6.68 18.15 8.78
C TYR A 637 5.54 17.38 8.09
N TYR A 638 4.33 17.93 8.08
CA TYR A 638 3.19 17.22 7.51
C TYR A 638 3.00 17.38 6.01
N PHE A 639 3.56 18.43 5.39
CA PHE A 639 3.38 18.65 3.96
C PHE A 639 4.67 18.62 3.15
N LEU A 640 5.79 19.14 3.69
CA LEU A 640 7.00 19.41 2.91
C LEU A 640 8.18 18.49 3.22
N MET A 641 8.22 17.86 4.40
CA MET A 641 9.33 17.01 4.83
C MET A 641 9.66 15.96 3.77
N PRO A 642 10.90 15.93 3.23
CA PRO A 642 11.25 14.99 2.18
C PRO A 642 11.37 13.56 2.74
N LEU A 643 11.10 12.59 1.86
CA LEU A 643 11.43 11.20 2.11
C LEU A 643 12.96 11.05 2.19
N ASN A 644 13.44 10.08 2.95
CA ASN A 644 14.82 9.64 2.89
C ASN A 644 15.01 8.76 1.65
N ALA A 645 16.05 9.02 0.86
CA ALA A 645 16.36 8.21 -0.31
C ALA A 645 17.29 7.06 0.14
N LEU A 646 16.93 5.84 -0.24
CA LEU A 646 17.70 4.62 0.00
C LEU A 646 18.31 4.12 -1.31
N GLU A 647 19.48 3.53 -1.24
CA GLU A 647 20.11 2.86 -2.37
C GLU A 647 19.56 1.45 -2.61
N THR A 648 19.00 0.85 -1.56
CA THR A 648 18.35 -0.46 -1.57
C THR A 648 16.83 -0.34 -1.73
N PHE A 649 16.17 -1.45 -2.06
CA PHE A 649 14.70 -1.51 -2.03
C PHE A 649 14.18 -1.20 -0.62
N PRO A 650 13.16 -0.38 -0.43
CA PRO A 650 12.22 0.20 -1.40
C PRO A 650 12.63 1.55 -2.03
N PHE A 651 13.87 1.94 -1.99
CA PHE A 651 14.48 3.18 -2.55
C PHE A 651 14.12 4.47 -1.81
N PHE A 652 13.22 4.42 -0.85
CA PHE A 652 12.87 5.54 0.01
C PHE A 652 12.18 5.02 1.29
N GLU A 653 12.35 5.76 2.36
CA GLU A 653 11.70 5.50 3.64
C GLU A 653 11.16 6.78 4.29
N ALA A 654 10.35 6.63 5.32
CA ALA A 654 9.96 7.72 6.17
C ALA A 654 11.18 8.23 6.95
N ARG A 655 11.31 9.55 7.05
CA ARG A 655 12.47 10.17 7.68
C ARG A 655 12.22 10.47 9.15
N GLY A 656 13.21 10.24 9.99
CA GLY A 656 13.23 10.72 11.37
C GLY A 656 13.24 12.25 11.44
N ILE A 657 12.90 12.83 12.57
CA ILE A 657 12.87 14.29 12.78
C ILE A 657 14.28 14.86 12.66
N ILE A 658 14.46 15.85 11.78
CA ILE A 658 15.74 16.43 11.42
C ILE A 658 16.28 17.37 12.52
N ALA A 659 15.39 18.05 13.24
CA ALA A 659 15.76 18.98 14.30
C ALA A 659 14.68 19.03 15.38
N ASN A 660 15.09 18.87 16.62
CA ASN A 660 14.22 19.09 17.77
C ASN A 660 14.22 20.59 18.09
N THR A 661 13.34 21.35 17.44
CA THR A 661 13.24 22.79 17.65
C THR A 661 12.38 23.13 18.89
N TYR A 662 11.59 22.17 19.35
CA TYR A 662 10.70 22.31 20.52
C TYR A 662 10.88 21.11 21.42
N GLU A 663 11.11 21.28 22.70
CA GLU A 663 11.17 20.22 23.73
C GLU A 663 9.85 19.42 23.88
N ILE A 664 8.89 19.71 23.04
CA ILE A 664 7.49 19.28 23.12
C ILE A 664 7.19 18.05 22.25
N TYR A 665 8.16 17.50 21.50
CA TYR A 665 7.93 16.36 20.65
C TYR A 665 7.72 15.09 21.46
N ARG A 666 6.47 14.67 21.58
CA ARG A 666 6.09 13.44 22.25
C ARG A 666 6.29 12.22 21.38
N ASN A 667 5.87 12.29 20.09
CA ASN A 667 6.04 11.24 19.12
C ASN A 667 7.10 11.66 18.10
N ILE A 668 8.20 10.90 18.08
CA ILE A 668 9.31 11.05 17.13
C ILE A 668 9.27 9.87 16.16
N GLU A 669 8.08 9.51 15.69
CA GLU A 669 7.97 8.45 14.70
C GLU A 669 8.46 8.95 13.34
N PRO A 670 9.21 8.13 12.58
CA PRO A 670 9.56 8.46 11.21
C PRO A 670 8.34 8.83 10.39
N SER A 671 8.43 9.91 9.63
CA SER A 671 7.30 10.47 8.87
C SER A 671 7.76 11.07 7.55
N PHE A 672 6.83 11.60 6.77
CA PHE A 672 7.11 12.28 5.50
C PHE A 672 6.05 13.33 5.20
N GLY A 673 6.42 14.32 4.41
CA GLY A 673 5.50 15.36 3.96
C GLY A 673 4.55 14.83 2.86
N LEU A 674 3.26 15.10 3.00
CA LEU A 674 2.20 14.60 2.11
C LEU A 674 2.41 14.99 0.63
N LEU A 675 3.10 16.12 0.35
CA LEU A 675 3.42 16.57 -1.01
C LEU A 675 4.48 15.70 -1.73
N ASN A 676 5.14 14.75 -1.03
CA ASN A 676 5.95 13.74 -1.71
C ASN A 676 5.10 12.78 -2.54
N LEU A 677 3.81 12.65 -2.26
CA LEU A 677 2.92 11.86 -3.09
C LEU A 677 2.58 12.63 -4.38
N PRO A 678 2.96 12.13 -5.59
CA PRO A 678 2.80 12.86 -6.84
C PRO A 678 1.36 13.29 -7.16
N PHE A 679 0.38 12.48 -6.78
CA PHE A 679 -1.04 12.82 -6.93
C PHE A 679 -1.45 14.03 -6.09
N ILE A 680 -1.01 14.09 -4.83
CA ILE A 680 -1.29 15.20 -3.90
C ILE A 680 -0.58 16.47 -4.38
N LEU A 681 0.70 16.35 -4.75
CA LEU A 681 1.47 17.47 -5.32
C LEU A 681 0.77 18.05 -6.57
N LEU A 682 0.37 17.16 -7.49
CA LEU A 682 -0.33 17.59 -8.71
C LEU A 682 -1.66 18.28 -8.38
N GLY A 683 -2.42 17.75 -7.42
CA GLY A 683 -3.65 18.37 -6.93
C GLY A 683 -3.43 19.77 -6.35
N ALA A 684 -2.40 19.91 -5.51
CA ALA A 684 -2.02 21.19 -4.92
C ALA A 684 -1.63 22.22 -6.00
N VAL A 685 -0.80 21.83 -6.98
CA VAL A 685 -0.38 22.70 -8.11
C VAL A 685 -1.58 23.17 -8.95
N PHE A 686 -2.56 22.29 -9.17
CA PHE A 686 -3.74 22.68 -9.97
C PHE A 686 -4.85 23.39 -9.18
N THR A 687 -4.76 23.47 -7.87
CA THR A 687 -5.77 24.11 -7.00
C THR A 687 -5.99 25.59 -7.31
N PRO A 688 -4.97 26.45 -7.49
CA PRO A 688 -5.20 27.87 -7.80
C PRO A 688 -6.01 28.10 -9.08
N GLY A 689 -5.75 27.29 -10.12
CA GLY A 689 -6.51 27.29 -11.37
C GLY A 689 -7.78 26.44 -11.35
N GLY A 690 -8.05 25.77 -10.24
CA GLY A 690 -9.19 24.86 -10.03
C GLY A 690 -10.48 25.58 -9.68
N PHE A 691 -10.41 26.76 -9.06
CA PHE A 691 -11.57 27.54 -8.64
C PHE A 691 -12.54 27.85 -9.80
N MET A 692 -13.83 27.80 -9.49
CA MET A 692 -14.90 28.07 -10.45
C MET A 692 -15.27 29.53 -10.48
N LYS A 693 -15.42 30.06 -11.72
CA LYS A 693 -16.05 31.36 -11.96
C LYS A 693 -17.47 31.13 -12.47
N ALA A 694 -18.42 31.88 -11.95
CA ALA A 694 -19.79 31.88 -12.47
C ALA A 694 -19.79 32.48 -13.88
N LYS A 695 -19.84 31.64 -14.93
CA LYS A 695 -19.82 32.05 -16.33
C LYS A 695 -20.56 30.99 -17.18
N GLY A 696 -21.39 31.46 -18.10
CA GLY A 696 -22.14 30.60 -19.01
C GLY A 696 -23.17 29.72 -18.27
N LYS A 697 -23.03 28.40 -18.35
CA LYS A 697 -23.95 27.43 -17.73
C LYS A 697 -23.72 27.22 -16.21
N ILE A 698 -22.65 27.79 -15.65
CA ILE A 698 -22.30 27.65 -14.24
C ILE A 698 -22.99 28.73 -13.43
N THR A 699 -23.89 28.34 -12.54
CA THR A 699 -24.59 29.26 -11.66
C THR A 699 -23.67 29.82 -10.57
N LYS A 700 -24.01 30.99 -10.01
CA LYS A 700 -23.28 31.58 -8.87
C LYS A 700 -23.27 30.60 -7.66
N SER A 701 -24.41 29.94 -7.42
CA SER A 701 -24.56 28.99 -6.33
C SER A 701 -23.64 27.77 -6.49
N GLU A 702 -23.55 27.18 -7.67
CA GLU A 702 -22.64 26.06 -7.94
C GLU A 702 -21.17 26.46 -7.76
N ALA A 703 -20.79 27.66 -8.25
CA ALA A 703 -19.43 28.17 -8.07
C ALA A 703 -19.09 28.38 -6.59
N VAL A 704 -20.00 28.99 -5.82
CA VAL A 704 -19.80 29.21 -4.37
C VAL A 704 -19.71 27.88 -3.61
N THR A 705 -20.60 26.92 -3.90
CA THR A 705 -20.59 25.62 -3.25
C THR A 705 -19.30 24.85 -3.52
N TYR A 706 -18.86 24.83 -4.77
CA TYR A 706 -17.62 24.15 -5.15
C TYR A 706 -16.38 24.84 -4.56
N ASN A 707 -16.28 26.16 -4.68
CA ASN A 707 -15.14 26.91 -4.15
C ASN A 707 -15.09 26.83 -2.62
N GLY A 708 -16.27 26.85 -1.98
CA GLY A 708 -16.38 26.63 -0.54
C GLY A 708 -15.91 25.23 -0.13
N PHE A 709 -16.31 24.19 -0.88
CA PHE A 709 -15.79 22.84 -0.68
C PHE A 709 -14.25 22.80 -0.73
N VAL A 710 -13.63 23.37 -1.77
CA VAL A 710 -12.17 23.40 -1.92
C VAL A 710 -11.50 24.18 -0.79
N SER A 711 -11.97 25.41 -0.53
CA SER A 711 -11.35 26.29 0.47
C SER A 711 -11.44 25.72 1.89
N ILE A 712 -12.62 25.20 2.27
CA ILE A 712 -12.82 24.65 3.60
C ILE A 712 -12.02 23.34 3.77
N THR A 713 -11.88 22.53 2.73
CA THR A 713 -10.99 21.35 2.77
C THR A 713 -9.56 21.75 3.11
N LEU A 714 -9.02 22.77 2.42
CA LEU A 714 -7.66 23.25 2.70
C LEU A 714 -7.51 23.80 4.12
N LEU A 715 -8.52 24.56 4.59
CA LEU A 715 -8.53 25.11 5.95
C LEU A 715 -8.60 23.98 7.01
N CYS A 716 -9.45 22.97 6.82
CA CYS A 716 -9.53 21.82 7.72
C CYS A 716 -8.18 21.06 7.78
N ALA A 717 -7.54 20.84 6.62
CA ALA A 717 -6.24 20.17 6.58
C ALA A 717 -5.15 20.96 7.33
N LEU A 718 -5.08 22.28 7.13
CA LEU A 718 -4.13 23.14 7.85
C LEU A 718 -4.42 23.19 9.36
N PHE A 719 -5.69 23.26 9.74
CA PHE A 719 -6.09 23.26 11.14
C PHE A 719 -5.72 21.93 11.82
N LEU A 720 -6.04 20.79 11.21
CA LEU A 720 -5.73 19.49 11.77
C LEU A 720 -4.21 19.26 11.85
N ALA A 721 -3.46 19.65 10.82
CA ALA A 721 -2.01 19.58 10.85
C ALA A 721 -1.43 20.38 12.02
N TRP A 722 -1.85 21.64 12.19
CA TRP A 722 -1.42 22.47 13.32
C TRP A 722 -1.85 21.89 14.68
N PHE A 723 -3.10 21.46 14.80
CA PHE A 723 -3.63 20.92 16.04
C PHE A 723 -2.91 19.62 16.46
N ASN A 724 -2.77 18.67 15.54
CA ASN A 724 -2.10 17.40 15.81
C ASN A 724 -0.61 17.61 16.15
N PHE A 725 0.07 18.48 15.39
CA PHE A 725 1.47 18.82 15.67
C PHE A 725 1.65 19.41 17.06
N SER A 726 0.79 20.35 17.42
CA SER A 726 0.86 21.04 18.70
C SER A 726 0.53 20.15 19.91
N ARG A 727 -0.28 19.10 19.72
CA ARG A 727 -0.71 18.21 20.78
C ARG A 727 0.12 16.93 20.90
N ALA A 728 0.55 16.39 19.79
CA ALA A 728 1.09 15.03 19.76
C ALA A 728 2.41 14.88 18.98
N GLY A 729 2.91 15.94 18.35
CA GLY A 729 4.13 15.88 17.55
C GLY A 729 3.91 15.35 16.14
N VAL A 730 4.84 14.52 15.64
CA VAL A 730 4.84 14.01 14.25
C VAL A 730 4.68 12.50 14.24
N CYS A 731 3.65 12.03 13.50
CA CYS A 731 3.38 10.63 13.27
C CYS A 731 2.59 10.45 11.98
N ILE A 732 2.82 9.37 11.25
CA ILE A 732 2.11 9.07 9.98
C ILE A 732 0.59 8.97 10.21
N ARG A 733 0.15 8.38 11.33
CA ARG A 733 -1.29 8.27 11.65
C ARG A 733 -2.00 9.64 11.69
N TYR A 734 -1.32 10.71 12.12
CA TYR A 734 -1.89 12.05 12.17
C TYR A 734 -1.99 12.72 10.79
N ILE A 735 -1.16 12.30 9.82
CA ILE A 735 -1.30 12.75 8.43
C ILE A 735 -2.60 12.19 7.84
N SER A 736 -2.97 10.97 8.18
CA SER A 736 -4.19 10.35 7.66
C SER A 736 -5.46 11.11 8.06
N ASP A 737 -5.46 11.86 9.19
CA ASP A 737 -6.60 12.64 9.66
C ASP A 737 -7.10 13.67 8.63
N PHE A 738 -6.23 14.15 7.74
CA PHE A 738 -6.57 15.13 6.70
C PHE A 738 -6.19 14.71 5.28
N ALA A 739 -5.30 13.72 5.11
CA ALA A 739 -4.85 13.25 3.80
C ALA A 739 -6.02 12.70 2.95
N TRP A 740 -6.94 11.96 3.56
CA TRP A 740 -8.13 11.43 2.88
C TRP A 740 -9.02 12.55 2.32
N LEU A 741 -9.22 13.62 3.06
CA LEU A 741 -10.05 14.74 2.64
C LEU A 741 -9.39 15.54 1.51
N LEU A 742 -8.08 15.78 1.60
CA LEU A 742 -7.29 16.38 0.53
C LEU A 742 -7.30 15.51 -0.73
N SER A 743 -7.18 14.19 -0.59
CA SER A 743 -7.21 13.25 -1.71
C SER A 743 -8.54 13.31 -2.47
N ILE A 744 -9.67 13.38 -1.75
CA ILE A 744 -11.00 13.57 -2.35
C ILE A 744 -11.06 14.91 -3.10
N CYS A 745 -10.64 16.00 -2.46
CA CYS A 745 -10.69 17.34 -3.05
C CYS A 745 -9.83 17.43 -4.32
N PHE A 746 -8.59 16.97 -4.26
CA PHE A 746 -7.67 17.00 -5.38
C PHE A 746 -8.12 16.07 -6.51
N GLY A 747 -8.68 14.92 -6.20
CA GLY A 747 -9.31 14.04 -7.20
C GLY A 747 -10.44 14.74 -7.97
N VAL A 748 -11.29 15.48 -7.27
CA VAL A 748 -12.37 16.29 -7.88
C VAL A 748 -11.78 17.40 -8.79
N ILE A 749 -10.76 18.13 -8.31
CA ILE A 749 -10.11 19.19 -9.08
C ILE A 749 -9.48 18.64 -10.36
N LEU A 750 -8.72 17.55 -10.25
CA LEU A 750 -7.98 16.96 -11.35
C LEU A 750 -8.92 16.33 -12.39
N LEU A 751 -9.99 15.64 -11.99
CA LEU A 751 -11.01 15.14 -12.92
C LEU A 751 -11.69 16.27 -13.73
N ARG A 752 -11.96 17.39 -13.07
CA ARG A 752 -12.50 18.56 -13.78
C ARG A 752 -11.50 19.13 -14.78
N ARG A 753 -10.20 19.14 -14.42
CA ARG A 753 -9.13 19.70 -15.27
C ARG A 753 -8.98 18.90 -16.57
N ILE A 754 -9.04 17.57 -16.51
CA ILE A 754 -8.94 16.68 -17.68
C ILE A 754 -10.06 16.95 -18.70
N MET A 755 -11.24 17.32 -18.24
CA MET A 755 -12.39 17.56 -19.14
C MET A 755 -12.28 18.87 -19.93
N ARG A 756 -11.30 19.74 -19.63
CA ARG A 756 -11.05 20.96 -20.44
C ARG A 756 -10.35 20.60 -21.76
N LYS A 757 -10.72 21.24 -22.86
CA LYS A 757 -10.25 20.87 -24.21
C LYS A 757 -8.77 21.14 -24.49
N SER A 758 -8.15 22.15 -23.87
CA SER A 758 -6.75 22.53 -24.12
C SER A 758 -5.77 21.65 -23.32
N GLY A 759 -4.75 21.11 -23.99
CA GLY A 759 -3.69 20.30 -23.35
C GLY A 759 -4.12 18.94 -22.80
N ARG A 760 -5.28 18.42 -23.22
CA ARG A 760 -5.94 17.25 -22.64
C ARG A 760 -5.05 16.01 -22.56
N LYS A 761 -4.29 15.70 -23.62
CA LYS A 761 -3.46 14.48 -23.67
C LYS A 761 -2.29 14.53 -22.68
N THR A 762 -1.58 15.65 -22.64
CA THR A 762 -0.42 15.83 -21.75
C THR A 762 -0.86 15.82 -20.29
N VAL A 763 -1.90 16.61 -19.93
CA VAL A 763 -2.44 16.62 -18.57
C VAL A 763 -2.96 15.24 -18.16
N TYR A 764 -3.55 14.52 -19.08
CA TYR A 764 -4.01 13.15 -18.85
C TYR A 764 -2.85 12.20 -18.57
N GLY A 765 -1.78 12.25 -19.38
CA GLY A 765 -0.59 11.41 -19.18
C GLY A 765 0.10 11.71 -17.84
N ILE A 766 0.29 12.98 -17.50
CA ILE A 766 0.87 13.40 -16.22
C ILE A 766 0.00 12.90 -15.05
N LEU A 767 -1.32 13.01 -15.16
CA LEU A 767 -2.22 12.52 -14.12
C LEU A 767 -2.11 11.01 -13.94
N CYS A 768 -2.12 10.24 -15.03
CA CYS A 768 -1.98 8.78 -14.95
C CYS A 768 -0.65 8.39 -14.29
N ALA A 769 0.44 9.05 -14.67
CA ALA A 769 1.75 8.83 -14.05
C ALA A 769 1.73 9.16 -12.55
N ALA A 770 1.19 10.32 -12.17
CA ALA A 770 1.09 10.73 -10.78
C ALA A 770 0.22 9.75 -9.94
N CYS A 771 -0.89 9.27 -10.49
CA CYS A 771 -1.74 8.28 -9.83
C CYS A 771 -1.00 6.95 -9.62
N ILE A 772 -0.36 6.43 -10.67
CA ILE A 772 0.37 5.15 -10.60
C ILE A 772 1.54 5.25 -9.62
N LEU A 773 2.35 6.30 -9.72
CA LEU A 773 3.47 6.52 -8.80
C LEU A 773 3.00 6.63 -7.35
N THR A 774 1.89 7.33 -7.08
CA THR A 774 1.34 7.41 -5.71
C THR A 774 0.91 6.04 -5.19
N ILE A 775 0.24 5.22 -6.02
CA ILE A 775 -0.16 3.86 -5.62
C ILE A 775 1.08 3.01 -5.33
N VAL A 776 2.11 3.07 -6.19
CA VAL A 776 3.35 2.31 -6.00
C VAL A 776 4.10 2.76 -4.76
N MET A 777 4.23 4.08 -4.53
CA MET A 777 4.88 4.60 -3.33
C MET A 777 4.19 4.16 -2.05
N VAL A 778 2.86 4.29 -1.99
CA VAL A 778 2.10 3.84 -0.80
C VAL A 778 2.18 2.33 -0.63
N PHE A 779 2.16 1.57 -1.73
CA PHE A 779 2.35 0.12 -1.68
C PHE A 779 3.72 -0.25 -1.08
N PHE A 780 4.81 0.42 -1.50
CA PHE A 780 6.14 0.21 -0.90
C PHE A 780 6.15 0.56 0.60
N MET A 781 5.56 1.71 0.96
CA MET A 781 5.46 2.09 2.38
C MET A 781 4.69 1.07 3.22
N VAL A 782 3.69 0.41 2.64
CA VAL A 782 2.90 -0.63 3.32
C VAL A 782 3.70 -1.92 3.49
N ILE A 783 4.40 -2.38 2.46
CA ILE A 783 5.12 -3.67 2.51
C ILE A 783 6.48 -3.61 3.20
N CYS A 784 7.13 -2.44 3.21
CA CYS A 784 8.47 -2.25 3.76
C CYS A 784 8.49 -1.53 5.10
N ASN A 785 7.33 -1.26 5.71
CA ASN A 785 7.28 -0.59 7.02
C ASN A 785 7.75 -1.55 8.13
N GLU A 786 8.94 -1.31 8.66
CA GLU A 786 9.54 -2.13 9.72
C GLU A 786 8.70 -2.19 11.01
N GLY A 787 8.01 -1.10 11.34
CA GLY A 787 7.06 -1.06 12.45
C GLY A 787 5.73 -1.77 12.18
N GLY A 788 5.50 -2.18 10.92
CA GLY A 788 4.27 -2.85 10.51
C GLY A 788 4.39 -4.38 10.60
N ASN A 789 3.24 -5.02 10.79
CA ASN A 789 3.20 -6.48 10.89
C ASN A 789 3.39 -7.20 9.53
N LEU A 790 3.17 -6.49 8.41
CA LEU A 790 3.15 -7.09 7.09
C LEU A 790 4.50 -7.74 6.68
N PRO A 791 5.67 -7.10 6.89
CA PRO A 791 6.96 -7.74 6.62
C PRO A 791 7.21 -8.99 7.47
N ARG A 792 6.74 -9.00 8.71
CA ARG A 792 6.86 -10.17 9.60
C ARG A 792 5.94 -11.32 9.14
N MET A 793 4.74 -11.00 8.68
CA MET A 793 3.76 -12.01 8.24
C MET A 793 4.04 -12.57 6.86
N TYR A 794 4.54 -11.74 5.95
CA TYR A 794 4.80 -12.10 4.55
C TYR A 794 6.23 -11.77 4.12
N PRO A 795 7.25 -12.30 4.79
CA PRO A 795 8.64 -12.01 4.43
C PRO A 795 8.95 -12.42 2.99
N THR A 796 8.35 -13.50 2.50
CA THR A 796 8.45 -13.92 1.10
C THR A 796 7.80 -12.95 0.10
N LEU A 797 6.82 -12.17 0.53
CA LEU A 797 6.23 -11.12 -0.31
C LEU A 797 7.22 -9.96 -0.48
N LEU A 798 7.84 -9.53 0.61
CA LEU A 798 8.87 -8.50 0.60
C LEU A 798 10.02 -8.90 -0.32
N GLU A 799 10.58 -10.08 -0.13
CA GLU A 799 11.65 -10.66 -0.94
C GLU A 799 11.28 -10.72 -2.44
N ARG A 800 10.06 -11.19 -2.76
CA ARG A 800 9.59 -11.22 -4.16
C ARG A 800 9.39 -9.84 -4.76
N CYS A 801 8.98 -8.87 -3.97
CA CYS A 801 8.89 -7.48 -4.43
C CYS A 801 10.28 -6.89 -4.65
N GLU A 802 11.22 -7.14 -3.74
CA GLU A 802 12.61 -6.76 -3.89
C GLU A 802 13.21 -7.35 -5.18
N ASP A 803 13.13 -8.65 -5.38
CA ASP A 803 13.59 -9.32 -6.61
C ASP A 803 12.92 -8.76 -7.88
N PHE A 804 11.66 -8.34 -7.79
CA PHE A 804 10.94 -7.77 -8.92
C PHE A 804 11.48 -6.39 -9.32
N PHE A 805 11.80 -5.55 -8.34
CA PHE A 805 12.18 -4.15 -8.58
C PHE A 805 13.70 -3.97 -8.68
N ILE A 806 14.48 -4.75 -7.97
CA ILE A 806 15.94 -4.76 -8.11
C ILE A 806 16.31 -5.69 -9.28
N PHE A 807 16.62 -5.10 -10.40
CA PHE A 807 16.95 -5.82 -11.65
C PHE A 807 18.39 -5.65 -12.09
N TRP A 808 19.22 -4.94 -11.32
CA TRP A 808 20.59 -4.60 -11.65
C TRP A 808 21.64 -5.32 -10.80
N HIS A 809 21.30 -6.47 -10.28
CA HIS A 809 22.24 -7.35 -9.55
C HIS A 809 23.36 -7.87 -10.44
#